data_70989d894cd9b67003fb637ac0c0a11f
#
_entry.id   70989d894cd9b67003fb637ac0c0a11f
#
_cell.length_a   1.000
_cell.length_b   1.000
_cell.length_c   1.000
_cell.angle_alpha   90.00
_cell.angle_beta   90.00
_cell.angle_gamma   90.00
#
_symmetry.space_group_name_H-M   'P 1'
#
loop_
_entity.id
_entity.type
_entity.pdbx_description
1 polymer ?
#
loop_
_entity_poly.entity_id
_entity_poly.type
_entity_poly.pdbx_seq_one_letter_code
_entity_poly.pdbx_strand_id
1 'polypeptide(L)'
;MAKLHSRLLQYVRFPCIGFVNKGGNFSHLSFRDRRITQIPSDGRINICRGKVTQVYPQLQGFGDTFGCVDSVQSRVMFGLSSIPRPITVLNFSRLRAASTVMNNSNSGALFKKYFSQPAEEDIMNRLRKKPFENKLKHPKPENKPKKFINKSNKKDEISNCVDVKQGLNDRLPEQLSNSAGKTVVVVESVTKAKVIQGYLGDMYEVLPSYGHVRDLAARLGSVRPDDDFSMLWEVPSAAWTHLKSIKVALHGAKSLILASDPDCEGEAIAWHIFEMLQQQNALHAGIDVARVVFHEITEASIKNSLQTPRNIDINLVNAYIGRRALDYLIGFNIAPLLWRKLPGCQSAGRVQSAALSLICDQEMEIDQFTPQEYWSVDAVFSNVNGICFQSHLTQIDSKRLGQLSISSEKEAKDIEHSLISSKFEVLSSKKSQTQNDPPAPYITSTLQQESANKLHFPATYTMKLAQKLYEGIQLADGKSTGLITYTRTDGFHISDEAVADIRSLITKRYGPTFASVDARKYFKKVKNDQEEREAIRPTDINRLPSSLVGTLDEDALKLYSLIWSRTLACQMEPAVIDLIQIDTASSDRYSIFRASCSKIGFLGYQAVYQDVEAAALSVHENEEIDKDAAFSALNKLKEGDHVFISEVKLKQHHTIPPPRYSEGSLVKKLEELGIGRPSTYASTIKVLQDRSYITIKSHVLYPEFRGRMVSAFLANHFSEVADYSFTADLETGLDNVSAGMTDWKGLVKDYWTRFSKYCNQASNVTIQQVEKMLEEKLGVYLFASLPNQNRSCPSCLDGKLVFKVSNAGYFIGCNQHPRCRYIARTLYGDDDDDDGNEVDPQKLGTAEEPKLLGMHPSSGEKVLLKIGPYGHYIQLGEDKKGCSPQRASVGNIKDLTSISLEKALDLLSYPKTLGLHPKDRKPVTITITKAGLAVKHGKTMVLVPKGLDPSNVTLEKAVNILLGPKARYIGKPKSKPKASSTSALESEFSS
;
A
#
# COMPACT_ATOMS: atom_id res chain seq x y z
N MET A 1 7.69 24.74 21.59
CA MET A 1 6.56 25.66 21.43
C MET A 1 6.80 26.78 20.41
N ALA A 2 7.93 27.47 20.39
CA ALA A 2 8.18 28.54 19.40
C ALA A 2 8.30 28.08 17.93
N LYS A 3 8.68 26.83 17.66
CA LYS A 3 8.76 26.24 16.30
C LYS A 3 7.42 25.68 15.77
N LEU A 4 6.47 25.39 16.64
CA LEU A 4 5.11 24.99 16.23
C LEU A 4 4.28 26.21 15.79
N HIS A 5 4.54 27.39 16.40
CA HIS A 5 3.80 28.61 16.07
C HIS A 5 4.17 29.18 14.70
N SER A 6 5.39 28.95 14.22
CA SER A 6 5.83 29.40 12.89
C SER A 6 5.29 28.52 11.74
N ARG A 7 4.93 27.25 11.99
CA ARG A 7 4.33 26.38 10.97
C ARG A 7 2.82 26.59 10.81
N LEU A 8 2.10 26.96 11.86
CA LEU A 8 0.67 27.30 11.79
C LEU A 8 0.35 28.58 11.02
N LEU A 9 1.30 29.52 10.96
CA LEU A 9 1.14 30.78 10.20
C LEU A 9 1.41 30.63 8.69
N GLN A 10 1.96 29.51 8.23
CA GLN A 10 2.16 29.27 6.79
C GLN A 10 0.94 28.63 6.09
N TYR A 11 -0.08 28.18 6.83
CA TYR A 11 -1.23 27.46 6.26
C TYR A 11 -2.53 28.27 6.15
N VAL A 12 -2.53 29.55 6.52
CA VAL A 12 -3.70 30.43 6.31
C VAL A 12 -3.46 31.29 5.06
N ARG A 13 -3.68 30.73 3.88
CA ARG A 13 -3.91 31.52 2.66
C ARG A 13 -5.40 31.80 2.55
N PHE A 14 -5.78 33.05 2.77
CA PHE A 14 -7.13 33.53 2.44
C PHE A 14 -7.32 33.54 0.92
N PRO A 15 -8.46 33.05 0.40
CA PRO A 15 -8.77 33.22 -1.02
C PRO A 15 -8.98 34.68 -1.36
N CYS A 16 -8.28 35.17 -2.37
CA CYS A 16 -8.52 36.49 -2.93
C CYS A 16 -9.93 36.57 -3.54
N ILE A 17 -10.81 37.36 -2.96
CA ILE A 17 -12.11 37.69 -3.56
C ILE A 17 -11.84 38.70 -4.67
N GLY A 18 -11.98 38.31 -5.92
CA GLY A 18 -11.96 39.20 -7.06
C GLY A 18 -13.32 39.88 -7.23
N PHE A 19 -13.34 41.20 -7.26
CA PHE A 19 -14.51 41.98 -7.65
C PHE A 19 -14.58 42.09 -9.16
N VAL A 20 -15.70 41.67 -9.72
CA VAL A 20 -16.02 41.89 -11.14
C VAL A 20 -16.70 43.21 -11.31
N ASN A 21 -16.06 44.15 -12.01
CA ASN A 21 -16.69 45.39 -12.41
C ASN A 21 -17.29 45.23 -13.81
N LYS A 22 -18.51 45.65 -14.00
CA LYS A 22 -19.18 45.59 -15.29
C LYS A 22 -18.47 46.51 -16.30
N GLY A 23 -17.59 45.93 -17.13
CA GLY A 23 -16.86 46.68 -18.14
C GLY A 23 -15.63 45.99 -18.71
N GLY A 24 -15.46 44.74 -18.53
CA GLY A 24 -14.69 43.85 -19.43
C GLY A 24 -13.19 44.06 -19.62
N ASN A 25 -12.43 44.62 -18.69
CA ASN A 25 -10.96 44.66 -18.76
C ASN A 25 -10.31 44.25 -17.44
N PHE A 26 -9.46 43.21 -17.53
CA PHE A 26 -8.64 42.76 -16.40
C PHE A 26 -7.38 43.63 -16.29
N SER A 27 -7.16 44.26 -15.15
CA SER A 27 -5.89 44.90 -14.82
C SER A 27 -5.19 44.14 -13.68
N HIS A 28 -3.99 43.64 -13.96
CA HIS A 28 -3.08 43.06 -12.97
C HIS A 28 -2.44 44.20 -12.13
N LEU A 29 -2.66 44.16 -10.83
CA LEU A 29 -1.89 44.96 -9.86
C LEU A 29 -0.77 44.10 -9.28
N SER A 30 0.46 44.39 -9.64
CA SER A 30 1.67 43.82 -9.04
C SER A 30 2.01 44.59 -7.74
N PHE A 31 2.10 43.90 -6.63
CA PHE A 31 2.68 44.45 -5.39
C PHE A 31 4.21 44.27 -5.41
N ARG A 32 4.92 45.40 -5.36
CA ARG A 32 6.38 45.46 -5.12
C ARG A 32 6.67 45.25 -3.63
N ASP A 33 7.64 44.38 -3.36
CA ASP A 33 8.27 44.18 -2.09
C ASP A 33 8.77 45.50 -1.48
N ARG A 34 8.32 45.82 -0.25
CA ARG A 34 9.07 46.73 0.64
C ARG A 34 9.75 45.87 1.70
N ARG A 35 11.08 45.88 1.64
CA ARG A 35 11.96 45.36 2.69
C ARG A 35 11.72 46.16 3.97
N ILE A 36 11.40 45.47 5.04
CA ILE A 36 11.46 46.02 6.41
C ILE A 36 12.86 45.77 6.94
N THR A 37 13.62 46.82 7.09
CA THR A 37 14.92 46.84 7.78
C THR A 37 14.67 47.16 9.26
N GLN A 38 15.28 46.36 10.12
CA GLN A 38 15.67 46.62 11.53
C GLN A 38 14.55 46.94 12.54
N ILE A 39 14.35 46.00 13.46
CA ILE A 39 13.68 46.21 14.74
C ILE A 39 14.75 46.41 15.81
N PRO A 40 14.71 47.47 16.62
CA PRO A 40 15.58 47.64 17.79
C PRO A 40 15.09 46.76 18.95
N SER A 41 16.07 46.22 19.67
CA SER A 41 15.88 45.49 20.92
C SER A 41 15.50 46.45 22.04
N ASP A 42 14.21 46.57 22.38
CA ASP A 42 13.83 46.79 23.76
C ASP A 42 12.33 46.54 23.97
N GLY A 43 12.07 45.82 25.03
CA GLY A 43 10.79 45.24 25.34
C GLY A 43 9.76 46.21 25.89
N ARG A 44 8.59 46.05 25.47
CA ARG A 44 7.26 46.15 26.13
C ARG A 44 6.20 46.42 25.07
N ILE A 45 5.42 45.40 24.75
CA ILE A 45 4.23 45.55 23.91
C ILE A 45 3.04 45.72 24.84
N ASN A 46 2.48 46.94 24.86
CA ASN A 46 1.15 47.20 25.43
C ASN A 46 0.07 46.90 24.40
N ILE A 47 -0.78 45.90 24.72
CA ILE A 47 -1.95 45.56 23.90
C ILE A 47 -3.10 46.49 24.30
N CYS A 48 -3.40 47.47 23.46
CA CYS A 48 -4.65 48.25 23.56
C CYS A 48 -5.81 47.46 22.93
N ARG A 49 -6.82 47.13 23.74
CA ARG A 49 -8.11 46.61 23.29
C ARG A 49 -8.91 47.72 22.62
N GLY A 50 -8.99 47.72 21.29
CA GLY A 50 -9.93 48.55 20.52
C GLY A 50 -11.25 47.81 20.31
N LYS A 51 -12.36 48.38 20.74
CA LYS A 51 -13.73 47.91 20.44
C LYS A 51 -14.00 48.15 18.96
N VAL A 52 -14.41 47.09 18.25
CA VAL A 52 -14.97 47.21 16.90
C VAL A 52 -16.49 47.36 17.05
N THR A 53 -16.99 48.53 16.72
CA THR A 53 -18.43 48.81 16.54
C THR A 53 -18.80 48.47 15.10
N GLN A 54 -19.71 47.53 14.92
CA GLN A 54 -20.34 47.27 13.63
C GLN A 54 -21.40 48.32 13.33
N VAL A 55 -21.27 48.98 12.19
CA VAL A 55 -22.33 49.87 11.63
C VAL A 55 -23.01 49.08 10.50
N TYR A 56 -24.29 48.83 10.66
CA TYR A 56 -25.17 48.33 9.61
C TYR A 56 -25.90 49.50 8.95
N PRO A 57 -26.00 49.56 7.62
CA PRO A 57 -26.96 50.42 6.96
C PRO A 57 -28.32 49.77 6.86
N GLN A 58 -29.34 50.44 7.31
CA GLN A 58 -30.75 50.12 7.13
C GLN A 58 -31.14 50.24 5.64
N LEU A 59 -31.89 49.28 5.14
CA LEU A 59 -32.79 49.47 4.00
C LEU A 59 -34.20 49.03 4.43
N GLN A 60 -35.08 49.98 4.38
CA GLN A 60 -36.54 49.86 4.59
C GLN A 60 -37.25 49.31 3.35
N GLY A 61 -38.24 48.46 3.58
CA GLY A 61 -39.49 48.52 2.83
C GLY A 61 -39.85 47.32 1.95
N PHE A 62 -40.75 46.61 2.35
CA PHE A 62 -42.00 46.09 1.79
C PHE A 62 -42.38 44.69 2.26
N GLY A 63 -43.54 44.59 2.75
CA GLY A 63 -44.15 43.66 3.59
C GLY A 63 -44.76 42.44 2.91
N ASP A 64 -45.31 41.66 3.79
CA ASP A 64 -46.40 40.71 3.75
C ASP A 64 -46.13 39.24 3.45
N THR A 65 -46.33 38.54 4.54
CA THR A 65 -47.19 37.36 4.76
C THR A 65 -46.62 35.94 4.64
N PHE A 66 -46.81 35.29 5.78
CA PHE A 66 -47.02 33.87 6.03
C PHE A 66 -45.80 32.90 6.07
N GLY A 67 -45.71 32.33 7.25
CA GLY A 67 -45.37 30.93 7.42
C GLY A 67 -44.18 30.68 8.34
N CYS A 68 -44.46 30.20 9.51
CA CYS A 68 -43.56 29.56 10.44
C CYS A 68 -42.57 28.64 9.73
N VAL A 69 -41.31 28.91 9.91
CA VAL A 69 -40.29 27.85 9.81
C VAL A 69 -39.31 28.07 10.94
N ASP A 70 -39.22 27.05 11.76
CA ASP A 70 -38.36 26.94 12.90
C ASP A 70 -36.86 27.06 12.52
N SER A 71 -36.14 27.63 13.41
CA SER A 71 -34.71 27.81 13.49
C SER A 71 -33.90 26.59 13.09
N VAL A 72 -33.21 26.68 11.99
CA VAL A 72 -32.07 25.80 11.71
C VAL A 72 -30.89 26.32 12.49
N GLN A 73 -30.67 25.83 13.68
CA GLN A 73 -29.39 25.87 14.35
C GLN A 73 -28.42 24.95 13.61
N SER A 74 -27.49 25.52 12.89
CA SER A 74 -26.32 24.83 12.39
C SER A 74 -25.49 24.27 13.56
N ARG A 75 -25.74 23.02 13.91
CA ARG A 75 -24.85 22.24 14.77
C ARG A 75 -23.62 21.86 13.93
N VAL A 76 -22.52 22.53 14.19
CA VAL A 76 -21.21 21.99 13.91
C VAL A 76 -21.01 20.80 14.86
N MET A 77 -21.37 19.64 14.40
CA MET A 77 -21.03 18.37 15.07
C MET A 77 -19.56 18.09 14.81
N PHE A 78 -18.72 18.38 15.78
CA PHE A 78 -17.44 17.71 15.90
C PHE A 78 -17.77 16.22 16.15
N GLY A 79 -17.66 15.42 15.11
CA GLY A 79 -17.64 13.98 15.23
C GLY A 79 -16.39 13.57 16.01
N LEU A 80 -16.53 13.39 17.30
CA LEU A 80 -15.62 12.57 18.07
C LEU A 80 -15.80 11.15 17.56
N SER A 81 -14.94 10.77 16.62
CA SER A 81 -14.72 9.38 16.26
C SER A 81 -14.41 8.61 17.53
N SER A 82 -15.22 7.59 17.76
CA SER A 82 -15.07 6.56 18.78
C SER A 82 -13.59 6.24 19.05
N ILE A 83 -13.16 6.52 20.25
CA ILE A 83 -11.92 6.01 20.83
C ILE A 83 -12.06 4.49 20.92
N PRO A 84 -11.19 3.69 20.31
CA PRO A 84 -11.17 2.26 20.55
C PRO A 84 -10.82 2.04 22.02
N ARG A 85 -11.66 1.28 22.70
CA ARG A 85 -11.41 0.87 24.08
C ARG A 85 -10.07 0.17 24.18
N PRO A 86 -9.28 0.35 25.25
CA PRO A 86 -8.06 -0.40 25.48
C PRO A 86 -8.40 -1.88 25.60
N ILE A 87 -7.79 -2.68 24.74
CA ILE A 87 -7.74 -4.14 24.87
C ILE A 87 -7.03 -4.40 26.20
N THR A 88 -7.75 -4.98 27.14
CA THR A 88 -7.19 -5.46 28.38
C THR A 88 -6.12 -6.48 28.06
N VAL A 89 -4.88 -6.15 28.37
CA VAL A 89 -3.74 -7.07 28.31
C VAL A 89 -4.02 -8.15 29.36
N LEU A 90 -4.58 -9.27 28.94
CA LEU A 90 -4.67 -10.48 29.74
C LEU A 90 -3.25 -10.94 30.05
N ASN A 91 -2.92 -10.83 31.33
CA ASN A 91 -1.66 -11.23 31.91
C ASN A 91 -1.32 -12.69 31.54
N PHE A 92 -0.31 -12.88 30.74
CA PHE A 92 0.26 -14.17 30.33
C PHE A 92 0.83 -15.01 31.51
N SER A 93 0.78 -14.50 32.75
CA SER A 93 1.23 -15.23 33.93
C SER A 93 0.29 -16.35 34.43
N ARG A 94 -0.94 -16.43 33.91
CA ARG A 94 -1.86 -17.52 34.29
C ARG A 94 -1.83 -18.74 33.34
N LEU A 95 -1.20 -18.66 32.19
CA LEU A 95 -1.05 -19.81 31.28
C LEU A 95 0.14 -20.75 31.63
N ARG A 96 1.06 -20.34 32.51
CA ARG A 96 2.15 -21.23 33.02
C ARG A 96 1.74 -22.14 34.19
N ALA A 97 0.65 -21.87 34.87
CA ALA A 97 0.17 -22.69 35.95
C ALA A 97 -0.74 -23.86 35.54
N ALA A 98 -1.25 -23.83 34.29
CA ALA A 98 -2.12 -24.89 33.75
C ALA A 98 -1.36 -26.05 33.09
N SER A 99 -0.06 -25.87 32.81
CA SER A 99 0.76 -26.93 32.18
C SER A 99 1.42 -27.91 33.19
N THR A 100 1.29 -27.66 34.49
CA THR A 100 1.96 -28.49 35.52
C THR A 100 1.00 -29.47 36.20
N VAL A 101 -0.29 -29.48 35.91
CA VAL A 101 -1.28 -30.34 36.54
C VAL A 101 -1.85 -31.44 35.60
N MET A 102 -1.45 -31.50 34.34
CA MET A 102 -1.94 -32.55 33.41
C MET A 102 -0.88 -33.59 33.01
N ASN A 103 -0.04 -34.02 33.90
CA ASN A 103 0.86 -35.16 33.69
C ASN A 103 0.49 -36.37 34.54
N ASN A 104 -0.76 -36.70 34.68
CA ASN A 104 -1.17 -38.04 35.14
C ASN A 104 -2.63 -38.30 34.80
N SER A 105 -2.87 -38.80 33.61
CA SER A 105 -3.88 -39.84 33.33
C SER A 105 -4.00 -40.07 31.81
N ASN A 106 -3.94 -41.30 31.44
CA ASN A 106 -4.10 -41.90 30.11
C ASN A 106 -5.32 -41.40 29.32
N SER A 107 -5.14 -40.47 28.39
CA SER A 107 -6.05 -40.25 27.26
C SER A 107 -5.34 -39.53 26.07
N GLY A 108 -4.15 -40.02 25.77
CA GLY A 108 -3.29 -39.47 24.69
C GLY A 108 -3.57 -39.94 23.28
N ALA A 109 -4.78 -40.42 22.94
CA ALA A 109 -5.06 -41.02 21.64
C ALA A 109 -5.98 -40.21 20.71
N LEU A 110 -6.57 -39.09 21.13
CA LEU A 110 -7.54 -38.33 20.32
C LEU A 110 -7.08 -36.94 19.88
N PHE A 111 -5.93 -36.45 20.38
CA PHE A 111 -5.45 -35.09 20.06
C PHE A 111 -4.38 -35.03 18.95
N LYS A 112 -3.96 -36.17 18.40
CA LYS A 112 -2.96 -36.24 17.30
C LYS A 112 -3.57 -36.22 15.89
N LYS A 113 -4.86 -35.97 15.72
CA LYS A 113 -5.53 -36.04 14.41
C LYS A 113 -5.80 -34.67 13.77
N TYR A 114 -5.49 -33.56 14.43
CA TYR A 114 -5.81 -32.22 13.93
C TYR A 114 -4.63 -31.26 13.70
N PHE A 115 -3.40 -31.66 13.95
CA PHE A 115 -2.23 -30.83 13.67
C PHE A 115 -1.09 -31.65 13.06
N SER A 116 -1.26 -32.08 11.81
CA SER A 116 -0.16 -32.48 10.94
C SER A 116 -0.47 -31.96 9.55
N GLN A 117 0.06 -30.79 9.22
CA GLN A 117 0.20 -30.35 7.86
C GLN A 117 1.29 -31.19 7.19
N PRO A 118 1.06 -31.76 6.02
CA PRO A 118 2.10 -32.42 5.23
C PRO A 118 3.02 -31.35 4.64
N ALA A 119 4.32 -31.58 4.78
CA ALA A 119 5.35 -30.75 4.19
C ALA A 119 5.21 -30.67 2.67
N GLU A 120 5.52 -29.50 2.10
CA GLU A 120 5.45 -29.18 0.67
C GLU A 120 6.27 -30.07 -0.27
N GLU A 121 7.07 -31.00 0.24
CA GLU A 121 7.87 -31.94 -0.57
C GLU A 121 7.03 -33.04 -1.26
N ASP A 122 5.84 -33.33 -0.79
CA ASP A 122 5.01 -34.43 -1.35
C ASP A 122 4.18 -34.00 -2.57
N ILE A 123 4.01 -32.72 -2.84
CA ILE A 123 3.26 -32.21 -3.99
C ILE A 123 4.12 -32.23 -5.27
N MET A 124 5.44 -32.04 -5.14
CA MET A 124 6.35 -32.06 -6.30
C MET A 124 6.67 -33.48 -6.79
N ASN A 125 6.48 -34.52 -5.99
CA ASN A 125 6.75 -35.88 -6.36
C ASN A 125 5.57 -36.58 -7.06
N ARG A 126 4.34 -36.07 -6.97
CA ARG A 126 3.17 -36.61 -7.67
C ARG A 126 3.02 -36.15 -9.13
N LEU A 127 3.76 -35.15 -9.56
CA LEU A 127 3.72 -34.66 -10.95
C LEU A 127 4.78 -35.28 -11.87
N ARG A 128 5.60 -36.21 -11.35
CA ARG A 128 6.69 -36.85 -12.14
C ARG A 128 6.45 -38.27 -12.62
N LYS A 129 5.24 -38.83 -12.51
CA LYS A 129 4.99 -40.20 -13.02
C LYS A 129 3.74 -40.24 -13.87
N LYS A 130 3.92 -40.03 -15.18
CA LYS A 130 3.32 -40.79 -16.26
C LYS A 130 3.90 -40.38 -17.63
N PRO A 131 4.55 -41.28 -18.39
CA PRO A 131 4.90 -41.01 -19.78
C PRO A 131 3.73 -41.39 -20.68
N PHE A 132 3.33 -40.49 -21.55
CA PHE A 132 2.51 -40.81 -22.71
C PHE A 132 3.43 -40.92 -23.93
N GLU A 133 3.64 -42.14 -24.39
CA GLU A 133 4.11 -42.37 -25.74
C GLU A 133 3.00 -42.04 -26.73
N ASN A 134 3.30 -41.18 -27.69
CA ASN A 134 2.65 -41.27 -28.99
C ASN A 134 3.63 -40.86 -30.10
N LYS A 135 3.92 -41.83 -30.92
CA LYS A 135 4.70 -41.76 -32.15
C LYS A 135 3.97 -40.89 -33.15
N LEU A 136 4.62 -39.88 -33.68
CA LEU A 136 4.35 -39.42 -35.05
C LEU A 136 5.62 -38.82 -35.65
N LYS A 137 5.87 -39.20 -36.87
CA LYS A 137 7.06 -39.09 -37.70
C LYS A 137 7.41 -37.68 -38.07
N HIS A 138 8.71 -37.30 -37.94
CA HIS A 138 9.29 -36.14 -38.59
C HIS A 138 9.55 -36.38 -40.10
N PRO A 139 9.50 -35.34 -40.93
CA PRO A 139 10.45 -35.16 -42.00
C PRO A 139 11.40 -34.00 -41.73
N LYS A 140 12.67 -34.21 -42.02
CA LYS A 140 13.77 -33.27 -41.96
C LYS A 140 13.61 -32.14 -43.00
N PRO A 141 14.05 -30.93 -42.70
CA PRO A 141 14.27 -29.92 -43.73
C PRO A 141 15.72 -29.88 -44.16
N GLU A 142 15.92 -29.90 -45.45
CA GLU A 142 17.16 -29.50 -46.10
C GLU A 142 17.11 -28.01 -46.51
N ASN A 143 18.30 -27.39 -46.32
CA ASN A 143 18.94 -26.36 -47.15
C ASN A 143 18.68 -24.88 -47.00
N LYS A 144 19.74 -24.30 -46.43
CA LYS A 144 20.57 -23.12 -46.89
C LYS A 144 19.97 -21.71 -47.04
N PRO A 145 20.79 -20.71 -46.63
CA PRO A 145 20.37 -19.34 -46.50
C PRO A 145 20.51 -18.56 -47.82
N LYS A 146 19.49 -17.83 -48.16
CA LYS A 146 19.59 -16.77 -49.19
C LYS A 146 19.76 -15.41 -48.53
N LYS A 147 20.90 -14.80 -48.88
CA LYS A 147 21.24 -13.39 -48.67
C LYS A 147 20.10 -12.51 -49.20
N PHE A 148 19.64 -11.58 -48.37
CA PHE A 148 18.92 -10.41 -48.86
C PHE A 148 19.77 -9.17 -48.65
N ILE A 149 19.98 -8.54 -49.80
CA ILE A 149 20.75 -7.37 -50.11
C ILE A 149 20.14 -6.13 -49.41
N ASN A 150 21.01 -5.34 -48.77
CA ASN A 150 20.75 -3.97 -48.42
C ASN A 150 20.43 -3.13 -49.67
N LYS A 151 19.32 -2.45 -49.68
CA LYS A 151 19.13 -1.21 -50.42
C LYS A 151 18.72 -0.11 -49.46
N SER A 152 19.57 0.87 -49.46
CA SER A 152 19.50 2.15 -48.80
C SER A 152 18.37 3.05 -49.28
N ASN A 153 17.95 3.95 -48.41
CA ASN A 153 17.41 5.27 -48.60
C ASN A 153 15.98 5.39 -49.09
N LYS A 154 15.09 5.67 -48.14
CA LYS A 154 14.26 6.87 -48.26
C LYS A 154 13.89 7.35 -46.87
N LYS A 155 14.29 8.56 -46.53
CA LYS A 155 13.68 9.41 -45.54
C LYS A 155 12.23 9.63 -46.07
N ASP A 156 11.28 9.14 -45.33
CA ASP A 156 9.94 9.66 -45.36
C ASP A 156 9.61 10.11 -43.96
N GLU A 157 9.54 11.39 -43.83
CA GLU A 157 8.93 12.15 -42.77
C GLU A 157 7.50 11.65 -42.59
N ILE A 158 7.20 11.08 -41.41
CA ILE A 158 5.83 10.97 -40.93
C ILE A 158 5.74 11.88 -39.69
N SER A 159 5.74 13.16 -39.99
CA SER A 159 5.05 14.18 -39.22
C SER A 159 3.60 14.16 -39.70
N ASN A 160 2.75 13.49 -38.98
CA ASN A 160 1.32 13.74 -38.99
C ASN A 160 0.77 13.48 -37.58
N CYS A 161 0.78 14.53 -36.78
CA CYS A 161 -0.26 14.75 -35.79
C CYS A 161 -1.57 14.96 -36.58
N VAL A 162 -2.29 13.88 -36.81
CA VAL A 162 -3.66 14.00 -37.29
C VAL A 162 -4.45 14.50 -36.06
N ASP A 163 -4.99 15.72 -36.20
CA ASP A 163 -6.03 16.23 -35.33
C ASP A 163 -7.14 15.17 -35.24
N VAL A 164 -7.31 14.56 -34.06
CA VAL A 164 -8.26 13.50 -33.78
C VAL A 164 -9.73 13.95 -33.99
N LYS A 165 -9.95 15.24 -34.27
CA LYS A 165 -11.28 15.83 -34.44
C LYS A 165 -11.95 15.57 -35.79
N GLN A 166 -11.26 15.10 -36.82
CA GLN A 166 -11.83 15.03 -38.17
C GLN A 166 -12.29 13.66 -38.66
N GLY A 167 -12.11 12.57 -37.89
CA GLY A 167 -12.49 11.23 -38.34
C GLY A 167 -13.62 10.52 -37.58
N LEU A 168 -14.09 11.08 -36.48
CA LEU A 168 -15.05 10.40 -35.58
C LEU A 168 -16.48 10.98 -35.59
N ASN A 169 -16.73 12.13 -36.24
CA ASN A 169 -17.98 12.87 -35.99
C ASN A 169 -19.11 12.65 -36.98
N ASP A 170 -18.99 11.81 -38.03
CA ASP A 170 -19.97 11.84 -39.12
C ASP A 170 -20.90 10.62 -39.26
N ARG A 171 -20.92 9.64 -38.35
CA ARG A 171 -22.00 8.61 -38.37
C ARG A 171 -22.28 8.09 -36.97
N LEU A 172 -23.32 8.58 -36.35
CA LEU A 172 -24.03 7.85 -35.26
C LEU A 172 -24.60 6.56 -35.86
N PRO A 173 -24.35 5.39 -35.30
CA PRO A 173 -25.01 4.16 -35.73
C PRO A 173 -26.47 4.23 -35.27
N GLU A 174 -27.37 4.53 -36.20
CA GLU A 174 -28.77 4.25 -35.97
C GLU A 174 -28.94 2.74 -35.82
N GLN A 175 -29.39 2.33 -34.62
CA GLN A 175 -29.87 1.00 -34.24
C GLN A 175 -29.17 -0.20 -34.90
N LEU A 176 -28.29 -0.88 -34.19
CA LEU A 176 -27.70 -2.19 -34.55
C LEU A 176 -28.75 -3.32 -34.71
N SER A 177 -30.05 -3.00 -34.68
CA SER A 177 -31.15 -3.93 -34.86
C SER A 177 -31.38 -4.22 -36.37
N ASN A 178 -31.13 -5.48 -36.75
CA ASN A 178 -31.58 -6.15 -37.98
C ASN A 178 -30.65 -6.15 -39.21
N SER A 179 -29.34 -6.02 -39.10
CA SER A 179 -28.49 -6.38 -40.24
C SER A 179 -27.97 -7.83 -40.10
N ALA A 180 -28.44 -8.73 -40.94
CA ALA A 180 -27.92 -10.09 -41.00
C ALA A 180 -26.42 -10.10 -41.35
N GLY A 181 -25.53 -10.27 -40.34
CA GLY A 181 -24.09 -10.35 -40.50
C GLY A 181 -23.38 -10.60 -39.18
N LYS A 182 -22.19 -11.20 -39.23
CA LYS A 182 -21.39 -11.52 -38.06
C LYS A 182 -20.91 -10.27 -37.31
N THR A 183 -21.04 -10.21 -36.03
CA THR A 183 -20.55 -9.12 -35.15
C THR A 183 -19.40 -9.60 -34.29
N VAL A 184 -18.29 -8.89 -34.27
CA VAL A 184 -17.13 -9.17 -33.40
C VAL A 184 -17.20 -8.30 -32.16
N VAL A 185 -17.13 -8.92 -30.99
CA VAL A 185 -17.12 -8.23 -29.68
C VAL A 185 -15.77 -8.43 -29.03
N VAL A 186 -15.10 -7.35 -28.61
CA VAL A 186 -13.80 -7.43 -27.95
C VAL A 186 -13.93 -6.99 -26.50
N VAL A 187 -13.51 -7.86 -25.57
CA VAL A 187 -13.50 -7.65 -24.12
C VAL A 187 -12.09 -7.82 -23.55
N GLU A 188 -11.84 -7.48 -22.29
CA GLU A 188 -10.49 -7.47 -21.72
C GLU A 188 -9.96 -8.85 -21.34
N SER A 189 -10.82 -9.75 -20.85
CA SER A 189 -10.38 -11.02 -20.29
C SER A 189 -11.04 -12.24 -20.94
N VAL A 190 -10.36 -13.39 -20.84
CA VAL A 190 -10.87 -14.69 -21.35
C VAL A 190 -12.14 -15.12 -20.61
N THR A 191 -12.22 -14.83 -19.32
CA THR A 191 -13.40 -15.20 -18.50
C THR A 191 -14.63 -14.44 -18.99
N LYS A 192 -14.50 -13.11 -19.15
CA LYS A 192 -15.58 -12.27 -19.72
C LYS A 192 -15.98 -12.76 -21.12
N ALA A 193 -14.98 -13.03 -21.99
CA ALA A 193 -15.27 -13.49 -23.33
C ALA A 193 -16.12 -14.77 -23.34
N LYS A 194 -15.79 -15.75 -22.52
CA LYS A 194 -16.55 -17.00 -22.42
C LYS A 194 -17.96 -16.81 -21.90
N VAL A 195 -18.12 -16.00 -20.84
CA VAL A 195 -19.44 -15.73 -20.23
C VAL A 195 -20.33 -15.00 -21.21
N ILE A 196 -19.83 -13.93 -21.81
CA ILE A 196 -20.58 -13.09 -22.75
C ILE A 196 -20.90 -13.85 -24.04
N GLN A 197 -19.97 -14.69 -24.54
CA GLN A 197 -20.24 -15.57 -25.69
C GLN A 197 -21.42 -16.50 -25.41
N GLY A 198 -21.53 -17.04 -24.19
CA GLY A 198 -22.65 -17.88 -23.74
C GLY A 198 -24.01 -17.17 -23.75
N TYR A 199 -24.01 -15.83 -23.53
CA TYR A 199 -25.24 -15.02 -23.55
C TYR A 199 -25.68 -14.59 -24.95
N LEU A 200 -24.70 -14.37 -25.86
CA LEU A 200 -24.95 -13.78 -27.18
C LEU A 200 -25.14 -14.81 -28.29
N GLY A 201 -24.67 -16.05 -28.09
CA GLY A 201 -24.79 -17.12 -29.07
C GLY A 201 -23.91 -16.92 -30.32
N ASP A 202 -24.20 -17.69 -31.39
CA ASP A 202 -23.33 -17.84 -32.56
C ASP A 202 -23.29 -16.64 -33.53
N MET A 203 -24.24 -15.69 -33.40
CA MET A 203 -24.25 -14.48 -34.23
C MET A 203 -23.14 -13.50 -33.86
N TYR A 204 -22.57 -13.67 -32.67
CA TYR A 204 -21.46 -12.88 -32.12
C TYR A 204 -20.21 -13.73 -31.97
N GLU A 205 -19.05 -13.16 -32.25
CA GLU A 205 -17.75 -13.74 -31.92
C GLU A 205 -17.08 -12.89 -30.86
N VAL A 206 -17.02 -13.39 -29.61
CA VAL A 206 -16.49 -12.65 -28.48
C VAL A 206 -15.03 -13.03 -28.23
N LEU A 207 -14.11 -12.05 -28.33
CA LEU A 207 -12.68 -12.25 -28.24
C LEU A 207 -12.06 -11.45 -27.10
N PRO A 208 -11.07 -11.99 -26.39
CA PRO A 208 -10.32 -11.26 -25.36
C PRO A 208 -9.15 -10.48 -25.96
N SER A 209 -8.94 -9.23 -25.50
CA SER A 209 -7.76 -8.44 -25.82
C SER A 209 -6.57 -8.72 -24.90
N TYR A 210 -6.82 -9.33 -23.73
CA TYR A 210 -5.84 -9.56 -22.65
C TYR A 210 -5.25 -8.25 -22.10
N GLY A 211 -6.08 -7.21 -21.96
CA GLY A 211 -5.72 -5.87 -21.51
C GLY A 211 -5.24 -4.98 -22.66
N HIS A 212 -4.30 -4.08 -22.36
CA HIS A 212 -3.76 -3.15 -23.36
C HIS A 212 -2.98 -3.86 -24.46
N VAL A 213 -3.31 -3.56 -25.72
CA VAL A 213 -2.60 -4.11 -26.90
C VAL A 213 -1.31 -3.34 -27.23
N ARG A 214 -1.13 -2.13 -26.70
CA ARG A 214 0.11 -1.35 -26.78
C ARG A 214 0.31 -0.52 -25.52
N ASP A 215 1.56 -0.17 -25.20
CA ASP A 215 1.91 0.74 -24.10
C ASP A 215 3.07 1.65 -24.52
N LEU A 216 3.40 2.66 -23.70
CA LEU A 216 4.57 3.49 -23.92
C LEU A 216 5.85 2.63 -23.88
N ALA A 217 6.75 2.84 -24.85
CA ALA A 217 8.01 2.11 -24.88
C ALA A 217 8.80 2.31 -23.58
N ALA A 218 9.30 1.23 -22.99
CA ALA A 218 9.97 1.25 -21.68
C ALA A 218 11.42 1.79 -21.79
N ARG A 219 11.60 2.97 -22.36
CA ARG A 219 12.90 3.63 -22.57
C ARG A 219 12.80 5.14 -22.42
N LEU A 220 13.88 5.81 -22.00
CA LEU A 220 13.91 7.26 -21.89
C LEU A 220 13.65 7.93 -23.25
N GLY A 221 12.81 8.97 -23.26
CA GLY A 221 12.41 9.72 -24.47
C GLY A 221 11.20 9.15 -25.19
N SER A 222 10.44 8.25 -24.58
CA SER A 222 9.16 7.77 -25.15
C SER A 222 8.02 8.75 -24.99
N VAL A 223 8.11 9.69 -24.06
CA VAL A 223 7.32 10.92 -24.01
C VAL A 223 8.28 12.07 -24.25
N ARG A 224 8.01 12.94 -25.20
CA ARG A 224 8.89 14.03 -25.62
C ARG A 224 8.27 15.39 -25.28
N PRO A 225 8.69 16.02 -24.16
CA PRO A 225 8.16 17.33 -23.80
C PRO A 225 8.46 18.43 -24.81
N ASP A 226 9.58 18.31 -25.54
CA ASP A 226 10.03 19.30 -26.54
C ASP A 226 9.31 19.17 -27.90
N ASP A 227 8.57 18.08 -28.09
CA ASP A 227 7.80 17.75 -29.29
C ASP A 227 6.32 17.58 -28.96
N ASP A 228 5.74 18.58 -28.31
CA ASP A 228 4.33 18.67 -27.91
C ASP A 228 3.81 17.40 -27.21
N PHE A 229 4.64 16.80 -26.37
CA PHE A 229 4.36 15.55 -25.64
C PHE A 229 4.06 14.35 -26.55
N SER A 230 4.65 14.33 -27.75
CA SER A 230 4.54 13.17 -28.63
C SER A 230 5.00 11.89 -27.95
N MET A 231 4.32 10.79 -28.23
CA MET A 231 4.49 9.51 -27.55
C MET A 231 4.96 8.41 -28.48
N LEU A 232 5.92 7.61 -27.99
CA LEU A 232 6.38 6.42 -28.69
C LEU A 232 5.71 5.19 -28.09
N TRP A 233 4.80 4.60 -28.86
CA TRP A 233 4.08 3.39 -28.49
C TRP A 233 4.81 2.13 -28.94
N GLU A 234 4.74 1.07 -28.12
CA GLU A 234 5.30 -0.25 -28.41
C GLU A 234 4.24 -1.33 -28.19
N VAL A 235 4.16 -2.27 -29.12
CA VAL A 235 3.24 -3.42 -29.02
C VAL A 235 4.01 -4.60 -28.44
N PRO A 236 3.64 -5.11 -27.26
CA PRO A 236 4.24 -6.31 -26.69
C PRO A 236 4.10 -7.51 -27.63
N SER A 237 5.11 -8.39 -27.68
CA SER A 237 5.12 -9.53 -28.60
C SER A 237 3.89 -10.43 -28.47
N ALA A 238 3.37 -10.61 -27.23
CA ALA A 238 2.15 -11.37 -26.99
C ALA A 238 0.90 -10.72 -27.59
N ALA A 239 0.80 -9.38 -27.54
CA ALA A 239 -0.36 -8.65 -28.04
C ALA A 239 -0.55 -8.78 -29.57
N TRP A 240 0.53 -8.99 -30.33
CA TRP A 240 0.42 -9.25 -31.76
C TRP A 240 -0.44 -10.48 -32.10
N THR A 241 -0.37 -11.53 -31.28
CA THR A 241 -1.20 -12.73 -31.48
C THR A 241 -2.68 -12.41 -31.28
N HIS A 242 -3.02 -11.61 -30.26
CA HIS A 242 -4.40 -11.22 -29.97
C HIS A 242 -4.96 -10.28 -31.04
N LEU A 243 -4.19 -9.28 -31.44
CA LEU A 243 -4.54 -8.38 -32.57
C LEU A 243 -4.76 -9.16 -33.88
N LYS A 244 -3.92 -10.18 -34.14
CA LYS A 244 -4.09 -11.05 -35.29
C LYS A 244 -5.40 -11.85 -35.23
N SER A 245 -5.76 -12.38 -34.05
CA SER A 245 -7.03 -13.11 -33.86
C SER A 245 -8.22 -12.18 -34.10
N ILE A 246 -8.21 -10.95 -33.56
CA ILE A 246 -9.26 -9.96 -33.80
C ILE A 246 -9.33 -9.61 -35.30
N LYS A 247 -8.20 -9.39 -35.94
CA LYS A 247 -8.15 -9.08 -37.40
C LYS A 247 -8.72 -10.20 -38.28
N VAL A 248 -8.45 -11.48 -37.90
CA VAL A 248 -9.00 -12.63 -38.62
C VAL A 248 -10.52 -12.72 -38.41
N ALA A 249 -11.01 -12.48 -37.22
CA ALA A 249 -12.44 -12.49 -36.91
C ALA A 249 -13.22 -11.39 -37.65
N LEU A 250 -12.58 -10.22 -37.88
CA LEU A 250 -13.16 -9.12 -38.61
C LEU A 250 -13.31 -9.41 -40.12
N HIS A 251 -12.69 -10.46 -40.62
CA HIS A 251 -12.87 -10.81 -42.04
C HIS A 251 -14.30 -11.32 -42.28
N GLY A 252 -15.08 -10.53 -43.04
CA GLY A 252 -16.49 -10.80 -43.29
C GLY A 252 -17.44 -10.36 -42.16
N ALA A 253 -16.96 -9.72 -41.12
CA ALA A 253 -17.80 -9.08 -40.09
C ALA A 253 -18.36 -7.75 -40.54
N LYS A 254 -19.56 -7.38 -40.11
CA LYS A 254 -20.20 -6.09 -40.37
C LYS A 254 -19.94 -5.06 -39.27
N SER A 255 -19.74 -5.49 -38.05
CA SER A 255 -19.55 -4.60 -36.89
C SER A 255 -18.50 -5.09 -35.93
N LEU A 256 -17.81 -4.16 -35.31
CA LEU A 256 -16.86 -4.34 -34.21
C LEU A 256 -17.39 -3.61 -32.99
N ILE A 257 -17.67 -4.36 -31.94
CA ILE A 257 -18.08 -3.82 -30.64
C ILE A 257 -16.90 -3.90 -29.68
N LEU A 258 -16.50 -2.75 -29.13
CA LEU A 258 -15.47 -2.64 -28.10
C LEU A 258 -16.15 -2.58 -26.74
N ALA A 259 -16.10 -3.68 -25.98
CA ALA A 259 -16.86 -3.90 -24.74
C ALA A 259 -15.93 -4.09 -23.53
N SER A 260 -14.91 -3.23 -23.43
CA SER A 260 -14.01 -3.15 -22.28
C SER A 260 -14.68 -2.49 -21.06
N ASP A 261 -14.04 -2.55 -19.88
CA ASP A 261 -14.57 -2.05 -18.59
C ASP A 261 -15.00 -0.58 -18.64
N PRO A 262 -15.88 -0.13 -17.71
CA PRO A 262 -16.48 1.21 -17.74
C PRO A 262 -15.58 2.29 -17.11
N ASP A 263 -14.25 2.14 -17.11
CA ASP A 263 -13.31 3.12 -16.58
C ASP A 263 -12.41 3.72 -17.67
N CYS A 264 -11.59 4.73 -17.32
CA CYS A 264 -10.65 5.36 -18.26
C CYS A 264 -9.64 4.36 -18.85
N GLU A 265 -9.31 3.28 -18.12
CA GLU A 265 -8.41 2.23 -18.59
C GLU A 265 -9.07 1.41 -19.70
N GLY A 266 -10.34 1.01 -19.50
CA GLY A 266 -11.13 0.29 -20.50
C GLY A 266 -11.38 1.13 -21.75
N GLU A 267 -11.63 2.44 -21.61
CA GLU A 267 -11.77 3.36 -22.74
C GLU A 267 -10.47 3.46 -23.54
N ALA A 268 -9.32 3.53 -22.85
CA ALA A 268 -8.01 3.55 -23.51
C ALA A 268 -7.68 2.21 -24.19
N ILE A 269 -8.10 1.07 -23.63
CA ILE A 269 -7.97 -0.24 -24.29
C ILE A 269 -8.76 -0.27 -25.59
N ALA A 270 -10.01 0.18 -25.56
CA ALA A 270 -10.86 0.29 -26.76
C ALA A 270 -10.22 1.17 -27.84
N TRP A 271 -9.72 2.35 -27.45
CA TRP A 271 -9.01 3.26 -28.35
C TRP A 271 -7.73 2.65 -28.92
N HIS A 272 -6.91 1.98 -28.10
CA HIS A 272 -5.70 1.31 -28.57
C HIS A 272 -5.98 0.20 -29.59
N ILE A 273 -7.05 -0.58 -29.38
CA ILE A 273 -7.47 -1.63 -30.32
C ILE A 273 -7.92 -0.98 -31.62
N PHE A 274 -8.76 0.05 -31.57
CA PHE A 274 -9.27 0.79 -32.75
C PHE A 274 -8.12 1.33 -33.57
N GLU A 275 -7.19 2.09 -32.99
CA GLU A 275 -6.05 2.64 -33.70
C GLU A 275 -5.13 1.58 -34.32
N MET A 276 -4.85 0.50 -33.59
CA MET A 276 -4.00 -0.57 -34.10
C MET A 276 -4.63 -1.29 -35.29
N LEU A 277 -5.94 -1.52 -35.27
CA LEU A 277 -6.67 -2.12 -36.37
C LEU A 277 -6.75 -1.17 -37.58
N GLN A 278 -6.92 0.13 -37.33
CA GLN A 278 -6.91 1.17 -38.39
C GLN A 278 -5.54 1.24 -39.05
N GLN A 279 -4.44 1.30 -38.30
CA GLN A 279 -3.06 1.30 -38.81
C GLN A 279 -2.73 0.05 -39.65
N GLN A 280 -3.37 -1.09 -39.33
CA GLN A 280 -3.20 -2.34 -40.07
C GLN A 280 -4.17 -2.48 -41.26
N ASN A 281 -4.93 -1.46 -41.60
CA ASN A 281 -6.00 -1.49 -42.63
C ASN A 281 -6.95 -2.69 -42.43
N ALA A 282 -7.27 -3.03 -41.15
CA ALA A 282 -8.19 -4.12 -40.85
C ALA A 282 -9.65 -3.65 -40.77
N LEU A 283 -9.89 -2.35 -40.61
CA LEU A 283 -11.20 -1.72 -40.60
C LEU A 283 -11.52 -1.22 -42.02
N HIS A 284 -12.40 -1.93 -42.72
CA HIS A 284 -12.88 -1.54 -44.02
C HIS A 284 -14.00 -0.52 -43.89
N ALA A 285 -14.28 0.25 -44.94
CA ALA A 285 -15.32 1.30 -44.95
C ALA A 285 -16.75 0.80 -44.65
N GLY A 286 -16.97 -0.51 -44.61
CA GLY A 286 -18.25 -1.16 -44.27
C GLY A 286 -18.33 -1.80 -42.88
N ILE A 287 -17.32 -1.61 -42.02
CA ILE A 287 -17.35 -2.12 -40.63
C ILE A 287 -17.72 -0.98 -39.69
N ASP A 288 -18.88 -1.10 -39.04
CA ASP A 288 -19.32 -0.17 -38.01
C ASP A 288 -18.60 -0.49 -36.69
N VAL A 289 -17.95 0.53 -36.10
CA VAL A 289 -17.23 0.39 -34.82
C VAL A 289 -18.00 1.13 -33.74
N ALA A 290 -18.33 0.42 -32.67
CA ALA A 290 -19.07 0.95 -31.54
C ALA A 290 -18.43 0.59 -30.20
N ARG A 291 -18.59 1.44 -29.20
CA ARG A 291 -18.25 1.24 -27.79
C ARG A 291 -19.51 0.85 -27.01
N VAL A 292 -19.46 -0.25 -26.26
CA VAL A 292 -20.53 -0.67 -25.35
C VAL A 292 -19.99 -0.75 -23.94
N VAL A 293 -20.72 -0.21 -22.98
CA VAL A 293 -20.33 -0.15 -21.57
C VAL A 293 -21.41 -0.86 -20.72
N PHE A 294 -20.97 -1.67 -19.78
CA PHE A 294 -21.83 -2.35 -18.82
C PHE A 294 -21.17 -2.38 -17.43
N HIS A 295 -21.97 -2.29 -16.39
CA HIS A 295 -21.51 -2.28 -15.01
C HIS A 295 -21.58 -3.65 -14.33
N GLU A 296 -22.31 -4.61 -14.92
CA GLU A 296 -22.42 -5.98 -14.44
C GLU A 296 -22.44 -6.98 -15.60
N ILE A 297 -21.97 -8.20 -15.34
CA ILE A 297 -21.91 -9.26 -16.35
C ILE A 297 -23.06 -10.24 -16.12
N THR A 298 -24.27 -9.76 -16.44
CA THR A 298 -25.50 -10.54 -16.48
C THR A 298 -26.07 -10.58 -17.89
N GLU A 299 -26.87 -11.59 -18.21
CA GLU A 299 -27.45 -11.72 -19.55
C GLU A 299 -28.32 -10.50 -19.94
N ALA A 300 -29.12 -10.02 -18.99
CA ALA A 300 -29.99 -8.86 -19.19
C ALA A 300 -29.20 -7.58 -19.41
N SER A 301 -28.22 -7.28 -18.54
CA SER A 301 -27.41 -6.06 -18.65
C SER A 301 -26.61 -6.02 -19.96
N ILE A 302 -25.99 -7.15 -20.37
CA ILE A 302 -25.24 -7.24 -21.61
C ILE A 302 -26.16 -6.98 -22.82
N LYS A 303 -27.34 -7.63 -22.88
CA LYS A 303 -28.29 -7.44 -24.00
C LYS A 303 -28.84 -6.03 -24.04
N ASN A 304 -29.12 -5.41 -22.91
CA ASN A 304 -29.59 -4.03 -22.82
C ASN A 304 -28.51 -3.04 -23.27
N SER A 305 -27.25 -3.22 -22.80
CA SER A 305 -26.14 -2.35 -23.19
C SER A 305 -25.83 -2.40 -24.69
N LEU A 306 -26.05 -3.54 -25.35
CA LEU A 306 -25.89 -3.67 -26.79
C LEU A 306 -26.94 -2.86 -27.60
N GLN A 307 -28.03 -2.43 -26.98
CA GLN A 307 -29.05 -1.58 -27.61
C GLN A 307 -28.70 -0.09 -27.57
N THR A 308 -27.71 0.28 -26.73
CA THR A 308 -27.26 1.68 -26.52
C THR A 308 -25.78 1.83 -26.79
N PRO A 309 -25.31 1.52 -28.03
CA PRO A 309 -23.91 1.70 -28.39
C PRO A 309 -23.56 3.19 -28.47
N ARG A 310 -22.30 3.53 -28.16
CA ARG A 310 -21.77 4.90 -28.26
C ARG A 310 -20.42 4.94 -28.96
N ASN A 311 -19.93 6.14 -29.22
CA ASN A 311 -18.55 6.33 -29.64
C ASN A 311 -17.56 6.21 -28.47
N ILE A 312 -16.27 6.03 -28.80
CA ILE A 312 -15.18 6.10 -27.81
C ILE A 312 -15.14 7.52 -27.24
N ASP A 313 -15.11 7.65 -25.92
CA ASP A 313 -15.00 8.94 -25.24
C ASP A 313 -13.53 9.41 -25.24
N ILE A 314 -13.26 10.42 -26.06
CA ILE A 314 -11.92 10.98 -26.21
C ILE A 314 -11.44 11.70 -24.96
N ASN A 315 -12.33 12.23 -24.10
CA ASN A 315 -11.94 12.88 -22.87
C ASN A 315 -11.40 11.87 -21.85
N LEU A 316 -12.05 10.70 -21.72
CA LEU A 316 -11.56 9.60 -20.90
C LEU A 316 -10.22 9.05 -21.42
N VAL A 317 -10.07 8.92 -22.76
CA VAL A 317 -8.80 8.54 -23.38
C VAL A 317 -7.71 9.57 -23.07
N ASN A 318 -7.99 10.87 -23.21
CA ASN A 318 -7.07 11.95 -22.91
C ASN A 318 -6.64 11.97 -21.44
N ALA A 319 -7.57 11.70 -20.51
CA ALA A 319 -7.25 11.58 -19.09
C ALA A 319 -6.30 10.40 -18.80
N TYR A 320 -6.51 9.25 -19.47
CA TYR A 320 -5.59 8.12 -19.40
C TYR A 320 -4.22 8.48 -19.97
N ILE A 321 -4.17 9.09 -21.15
CA ILE A 321 -2.92 9.50 -21.81
C ILE A 321 -2.15 10.49 -20.94
N GLY A 322 -2.82 11.50 -20.39
CA GLY A 322 -2.22 12.49 -19.49
C GLY A 322 -1.65 11.84 -18.22
N ARG A 323 -2.40 10.93 -17.58
CA ARG A 323 -1.95 10.14 -16.43
C ARG A 323 -0.71 9.32 -16.79
N ARG A 324 -0.75 8.61 -17.92
CA ARG A 324 0.35 7.75 -18.36
C ARG A 324 1.62 8.54 -18.68
N ALA A 325 1.47 9.72 -19.29
CA ALA A 325 2.56 10.63 -19.58
C ALA A 325 3.23 11.15 -18.31
N LEU A 326 2.45 11.59 -17.32
CA LEU A 326 2.95 12.07 -16.04
C LEU A 326 3.71 10.97 -15.29
N ASP A 327 3.13 9.79 -15.16
CA ASP A 327 3.76 8.67 -14.46
C ASP A 327 5.06 8.23 -15.14
N TYR A 328 5.09 8.26 -16.49
CA TYR A 328 6.29 8.01 -17.27
C TYR A 328 7.37 9.07 -17.02
N LEU A 329 7.05 10.35 -17.15
CA LEU A 329 8.00 11.45 -16.99
C LEU A 329 8.60 11.48 -15.58
N ILE A 330 7.78 11.26 -14.54
CA ILE A 330 8.25 11.19 -13.16
C ILE A 330 9.17 9.99 -12.96
N GLY A 331 8.70 8.79 -13.30
CA GLY A 331 9.42 7.56 -13.07
C GLY A 331 10.79 7.51 -13.77
N PHE A 332 10.84 7.86 -15.04
CA PHE A 332 12.07 7.80 -15.85
C PHE A 332 13.08 8.90 -15.52
N ASN A 333 12.65 10.02 -14.94
CA ASN A 333 13.57 11.10 -14.54
C ASN A 333 14.05 10.96 -13.08
N ILE A 334 13.20 10.52 -12.15
CA ILE A 334 13.60 10.32 -10.75
C ILE A 334 14.46 9.05 -10.59
N ALA A 335 14.12 7.93 -11.24
CA ALA A 335 14.82 6.66 -11.03
C ALA A 335 16.34 6.74 -11.23
N PRO A 336 16.90 7.38 -12.29
CA PRO A 336 18.35 7.52 -12.46
C PRO A 336 19.01 8.39 -11.38
N LEU A 337 18.28 9.35 -10.81
CA LEU A 337 18.77 10.17 -9.70
C LEU A 337 18.87 9.33 -8.42
N LEU A 338 17.84 8.55 -8.10
CA LEU A 338 17.86 7.66 -6.95
C LEU A 338 19.00 6.64 -7.05
N TRP A 339 19.18 5.94 -8.18
CA TRP A 339 20.25 4.95 -8.34
C TRP A 339 21.66 5.53 -8.15
N ARG A 340 21.86 6.80 -8.54
CA ARG A 340 23.16 7.46 -8.41
C ARG A 340 23.41 8.02 -7.02
N LYS A 341 22.35 8.46 -6.31
CA LYS A 341 22.45 9.17 -5.02
C LYS A 341 22.16 8.25 -3.84
N LEU A 342 21.26 7.28 -4.01
CA LEU A 342 20.79 6.34 -2.99
C LEU A 342 20.94 4.90 -3.53
N PRO A 343 22.12 4.29 -3.41
CA PRO A 343 22.35 2.92 -3.88
C PRO A 343 21.36 1.92 -3.27
N GLY A 344 20.82 1.02 -4.08
CA GLY A 344 19.80 0.04 -3.66
C GLY A 344 18.37 0.56 -3.72
N CYS A 345 18.13 1.86 -3.88
CA CYS A 345 16.79 2.40 -4.15
C CYS A 345 16.46 2.29 -5.64
N GLN A 346 15.21 2.01 -5.98
CA GLN A 346 14.81 1.73 -7.35
C GLN A 346 14.23 2.95 -8.05
N SER A 347 13.00 3.31 -7.75
CA SER A 347 12.26 4.34 -8.46
C SER A 347 11.21 4.97 -7.55
N ALA A 348 10.68 6.11 -7.94
CA ALA A 348 9.58 6.77 -7.27
C ALA A 348 8.52 7.18 -8.31
N GLY A 349 7.28 7.25 -7.91
CA GLY A 349 6.15 7.74 -8.69
C GLY A 349 5.30 8.66 -7.80
N ARG A 350 4.45 9.50 -8.37
CA ARG A 350 3.72 10.53 -7.63
C ARG A 350 2.84 9.96 -6.48
N VAL A 351 1.93 9.04 -6.78
CA VAL A 351 1.04 8.43 -5.76
C VAL A 351 1.83 7.61 -4.75
N GLN A 352 2.80 6.81 -5.23
CA GLN A 352 3.66 6.00 -4.37
C GLN A 352 4.53 6.85 -3.45
N SER A 353 5.03 8.00 -3.92
CA SER A 353 5.84 8.90 -3.09
C SER A 353 5.01 9.57 -2.00
N ALA A 354 3.81 10.06 -2.33
CA ALA A 354 2.90 10.62 -1.34
C ALA A 354 2.46 9.59 -0.29
N ALA A 355 2.14 8.35 -0.71
CA ALA A 355 1.80 7.27 0.21
C ALA A 355 2.99 6.88 1.11
N LEU A 356 4.21 6.83 0.56
CA LEU A 356 5.43 6.57 1.34
C LEU A 356 5.70 7.68 2.35
N SER A 357 5.50 8.95 1.96
CA SER A 357 5.67 10.09 2.88
C SER A 357 4.68 10.01 4.05
N LEU A 358 3.40 9.65 3.81
CA LEU A 358 2.41 9.44 4.89
C LEU A 358 2.89 8.42 5.91
N ILE A 359 3.41 7.27 5.44
CA ILE A 359 3.91 6.20 6.31
C ILE A 359 5.15 6.66 7.08
N CYS A 360 6.09 7.36 6.41
CA CYS A 360 7.31 7.84 7.04
C CYS A 360 7.07 8.99 8.03
N ASP A 361 6.13 9.89 7.75
CA ASP A 361 5.78 11.00 8.63
C ASP A 361 5.09 10.48 9.90
N GLN A 362 4.18 9.50 9.77
CA GLN A 362 3.58 8.81 10.90
C GLN A 362 4.62 8.13 11.78
N GLU A 363 5.59 7.45 11.18
CA GLU A 363 6.67 6.80 11.90
C GLU A 363 7.59 7.82 12.59
N MET A 364 7.82 8.99 11.96
CA MET A 364 8.57 10.08 12.59
C MET A 364 7.86 10.65 13.82
N GLU A 365 6.52 10.76 13.78
CA GLU A 365 5.72 11.15 14.95
C GLU A 365 5.83 10.13 16.08
N ILE A 366 5.82 8.83 15.73
CA ILE A 366 6.02 7.73 16.70
C ILE A 366 7.43 7.76 17.30
N ASP A 367 8.47 7.92 16.48
CA ASP A 367 9.88 7.97 16.93
C ASP A 367 10.17 9.18 17.84
N GLN A 368 9.43 10.28 17.69
CA GLN A 368 9.56 11.51 18.49
C GLN A 368 8.61 11.56 19.68
N PHE A 369 7.71 10.59 19.81
CA PHE A 369 6.70 10.58 20.86
C PHE A 369 7.35 10.29 22.21
N THR A 370 6.98 11.08 23.21
CA THR A 370 7.36 10.86 24.63
C THR A 370 6.11 10.55 25.43
N PRO A 371 6.00 9.35 26.04
CA PRO A 371 4.85 9.02 26.87
C PRO A 371 4.75 9.96 28.07
N GLN A 372 3.55 10.44 28.35
CA GLN A 372 3.22 11.23 29.53
C GLN A 372 2.33 10.42 30.45
N GLU A 373 2.66 10.39 31.72
CA GLU A 373 1.88 9.74 32.76
C GLU A 373 0.63 10.56 33.10
N TYR A 374 -0.49 9.89 33.31
CA TYR A 374 -1.72 10.47 33.83
C TYR A 374 -2.52 9.42 34.60
N TRP A 375 -3.40 9.91 35.49
CA TRP A 375 -4.19 9.07 36.33
C TRP A 375 -5.68 9.29 36.10
N SER A 376 -6.49 8.22 36.27
CA SER A 376 -7.94 8.31 36.33
C SER A 376 -8.45 7.76 37.67
N VAL A 377 -9.51 8.36 38.16
CA VAL A 377 -10.16 7.98 39.42
C VAL A 377 -11.55 7.44 39.07
N ASP A 378 -11.76 6.15 39.36
CA ASP A 378 -13.03 5.49 39.21
C ASP A 378 -13.59 5.17 40.60
N ALA A 379 -14.90 5.27 40.78
CA ALA A 379 -15.55 4.86 42.01
C ALA A 379 -16.68 3.86 41.74
N VAL A 380 -16.80 2.87 42.60
CA VAL A 380 -17.98 1.98 42.62
C VAL A 380 -18.92 2.54 43.69
N PHE A 381 -20.08 2.96 43.25
CA PHE A 381 -21.15 3.43 44.14
C PHE A 381 -22.16 2.32 44.42
N SER A 382 -22.70 2.33 45.63
CA SER A 382 -23.86 1.50 46.04
C SER A 382 -24.94 2.36 46.64
N ASN A 383 -26.20 2.05 46.38
CA ASN A 383 -27.34 2.69 47.05
C ASN A 383 -27.85 1.78 48.17
N VAL A 384 -28.79 2.32 48.95
CA VAL A 384 -29.46 1.61 50.11
C VAL A 384 -30.16 0.32 49.66
N ASN A 385 -30.57 0.25 48.38
CA ASN A 385 -31.28 -0.89 47.79
C ASN A 385 -30.30 -1.97 47.22
N GLY A 386 -28.99 -1.84 47.44
CA GLY A 386 -27.97 -2.80 46.98
C GLY A 386 -27.66 -2.71 45.47
N ILE A 387 -28.01 -1.62 44.80
CA ILE A 387 -27.66 -1.38 43.42
C ILE A 387 -26.22 -0.83 43.37
N CYS A 388 -25.31 -1.58 42.73
CA CYS A 388 -23.92 -1.15 42.53
C CYS A 388 -23.67 -0.71 41.10
N PHE A 389 -22.90 0.38 40.93
CA PHE A 389 -22.52 0.87 39.60
C PHE A 389 -21.16 1.55 39.61
N GLN A 390 -20.42 1.44 38.54
CA GLN A 390 -19.11 2.08 38.37
C GLN A 390 -19.27 3.45 37.71
N SER A 391 -18.54 4.43 38.20
CA SER A 391 -18.53 5.81 37.69
C SER A 391 -17.10 6.36 37.57
N HIS A 392 -16.89 7.23 36.61
CA HIS A 392 -15.62 7.93 36.38
C HIS A 392 -15.70 9.35 36.92
N LEU A 393 -14.64 9.82 37.57
CA LEU A 393 -14.53 11.20 38.03
C LEU A 393 -14.37 12.11 36.81
N THR A 394 -15.26 13.09 36.66
CA THR A 394 -15.28 13.98 35.48
C THR A 394 -15.04 15.45 35.82
N GLN A 395 -15.23 15.83 37.10
CA GLN A 395 -15.09 17.21 37.52
C GLN A 395 -14.65 17.29 38.98
N ILE A 396 -13.74 18.23 39.26
CA ILE A 396 -13.28 18.62 40.62
C ILE A 396 -13.28 20.16 40.70
N ASP A 397 -13.74 20.69 41.79
CA ASP A 397 -13.76 22.17 42.05
C ASP A 397 -14.38 22.93 40.87
N SER A 398 -15.54 22.46 40.38
CA SER A 398 -16.23 23.09 39.22
C SER A 398 -15.44 23.05 37.91
N LYS A 399 -14.26 22.43 37.85
CA LYS A 399 -13.42 22.28 36.65
C LYS A 399 -13.57 20.90 36.07
N ARG A 400 -13.85 20.83 34.77
CA ARG A 400 -13.85 19.54 34.06
C ARG A 400 -12.44 18.99 33.94
N LEU A 401 -12.27 17.71 34.26
CA LEU A 401 -11.01 16.98 34.10
C LEU A 401 -10.82 16.63 32.63
N GLY A 402 -9.66 16.97 32.09
CA GLY A 402 -9.15 16.47 30.83
C GLY A 402 -8.25 15.25 31.07
N GLN A 403 -7.78 14.62 30.01
CA GLN A 403 -6.97 13.39 30.06
C GLN A 403 -5.71 13.55 30.95
N LEU A 404 -5.01 14.69 30.90
CA LEU A 404 -3.78 14.97 31.62
C LEU A 404 -3.99 15.84 32.87
N SER A 405 -5.22 15.93 33.39
CA SER A 405 -5.52 16.80 34.52
C SER A 405 -4.97 16.28 35.85
N ILE A 406 -4.84 14.98 36.00
CA ILE A 406 -4.22 14.33 37.17
C ILE A 406 -2.91 13.73 36.67
N SER A 407 -1.79 14.33 37.02
CA SER A 407 -0.47 14.05 36.45
C SER A 407 0.45 13.21 37.34
N SER A 408 0.04 12.96 38.58
CA SER A 408 0.87 12.25 39.55
C SER A 408 0.05 11.34 40.45
N GLU A 409 0.68 10.25 40.92
CA GLU A 409 0.12 9.33 41.90
C GLU A 409 -0.29 10.05 43.20
N LYS A 410 0.51 11.02 43.65
CA LYS A 410 0.23 11.79 44.86
C LYS A 410 -1.08 12.55 44.74
N GLU A 411 -1.28 13.28 43.63
CA GLU A 411 -2.50 14.02 43.36
C GLU A 411 -3.73 13.10 43.31
N ALA A 412 -3.58 11.90 42.69
CA ALA A 412 -4.65 10.90 42.65
C ALA A 412 -5.01 10.37 44.07
N LYS A 413 -4.03 10.14 44.94
CA LYS A 413 -4.26 9.71 46.33
C LYS A 413 -4.85 10.83 47.19
N ASP A 414 -4.44 12.06 47.02
CA ASP A 414 -5.01 13.20 47.74
C ASP A 414 -6.51 13.36 47.40
N ILE A 415 -6.89 13.12 46.12
CA ILE A 415 -8.27 13.07 45.68
C ILE A 415 -9.00 11.89 46.28
N GLU A 416 -8.44 10.68 46.28
CA GLU A 416 -9.03 9.47 46.89
C GLU A 416 -9.36 9.72 48.36
N HIS A 417 -8.43 10.28 49.14
CA HIS A 417 -8.64 10.57 50.56
C HIS A 417 -9.78 11.56 50.78
N SER A 418 -9.93 12.57 49.94
CA SER A 418 -11.04 13.52 50.04
C SER A 418 -12.37 12.90 49.68
N LEU A 419 -12.42 11.94 48.75
CA LEU A 419 -13.63 11.24 48.33
C LEU A 419 -14.21 10.30 49.35
N ILE A 420 -13.34 9.55 50.07
CA ILE A 420 -13.77 8.54 51.08
C ILE A 420 -14.54 9.20 52.23
N SER A 421 -14.24 10.45 52.59
CA SER A 421 -14.92 11.20 53.66
C SER A 421 -16.20 11.90 53.22
N SER A 422 -16.49 11.94 51.93
CA SER A 422 -17.62 12.69 51.31
C SER A 422 -18.91 11.85 51.23
N LYS A 423 -20.06 12.52 51.33
CA LYS A 423 -21.38 11.94 51.05
C LYS A 423 -21.77 12.28 49.65
N PHE A 424 -22.44 11.36 48.96
CA PHE A 424 -22.82 11.50 47.56
C PHE A 424 -24.32 11.36 47.33
N GLU A 425 -24.79 12.07 46.32
CA GLU A 425 -26.16 12.02 45.85
C GLU A 425 -26.20 12.00 44.33
N VAL A 426 -27.23 11.43 43.73
CA VAL A 426 -27.48 11.45 42.30
C VAL A 426 -27.95 12.85 41.92
N LEU A 427 -27.06 13.57 41.19
CA LEU A 427 -27.34 14.95 40.78
C LEU A 427 -28.28 15.02 39.56
N SER A 428 -28.09 14.10 38.61
CA SER A 428 -28.93 14.02 37.41
C SER A 428 -28.99 12.61 36.83
N SER A 429 -30.20 12.27 36.32
CA SER A 429 -30.44 11.02 35.58
C SER A 429 -30.97 11.35 34.20
N LYS A 430 -30.11 11.29 33.17
CA LYS A 430 -30.46 11.64 31.79
C LYS A 430 -30.62 10.40 30.96
N LYS A 431 -31.79 10.27 30.30
CA LYS A 431 -32.02 9.24 29.30
C LYS A 431 -32.11 9.90 27.94
N SER A 432 -31.39 9.35 26.98
CA SER A 432 -31.39 9.82 25.60
C SER A 432 -31.35 8.64 24.63
N GLN A 433 -31.82 8.86 23.43
CA GLN A 433 -31.68 7.91 22.34
C GLN A 433 -30.72 8.46 21.30
N THR A 434 -29.82 7.62 20.80
CA THR A 434 -28.92 7.96 19.72
C THR A 434 -29.22 7.04 18.55
N GLN A 435 -29.38 7.63 17.37
CA GLN A 435 -29.52 6.85 16.14
C GLN A 435 -28.16 6.70 15.48
N ASN A 436 -27.83 5.45 15.10
CA ASN A 436 -26.66 5.15 14.27
C ASN A 436 -27.17 4.91 12.85
N ASP A 437 -26.81 5.80 11.94
CA ASP A 437 -27.21 5.70 10.54
C ASP A 437 -26.58 4.49 9.85
N PRO A 438 -27.30 3.84 8.91
CA PRO A 438 -26.77 2.76 8.12
C PRO A 438 -25.62 3.24 7.24
N PRO A 439 -24.59 2.38 7.05
CA PRO A 439 -23.43 2.74 6.24
C PRO A 439 -23.79 2.79 4.75
N ALA A 440 -23.11 3.66 3.99
CA ALA A 440 -23.23 3.71 2.52
C ALA A 440 -22.80 2.38 1.86
N PRO A 441 -23.30 2.07 0.65
CA PRO A 441 -22.89 0.90 -0.10
C PRO A 441 -21.38 0.95 -0.38
N TYR A 442 -20.77 -0.20 -0.73
CA TYR A 442 -19.34 -0.23 -0.97
C TYR A 442 -18.93 0.50 -2.24
N ILE A 443 -17.86 1.26 -2.10
CA ILE A 443 -16.97 1.69 -3.19
C ILE A 443 -15.62 0.96 -3.03
N THR A 444 -14.72 1.07 -4.00
CA THR A 444 -13.44 0.33 -3.97
C THR A 444 -12.64 0.54 -2.69
N SER A 445 -12.53 1.80 -2.23
CA SER A 445 -11.76 2.15 -1.03
C SER A 445 -12.38 1.54 0.24
N THR A 446 -13.70 1.68 0.42
CA THR A 446 -14.39 1.16 1.60
C THR A 446 -14.44 -0.37 1.62
N LEU A 447 -14.52 -1.03 0.45
CA LEU A 447 -14.41 -2.48 0.36
C LEU A 447 -13.01 -2.96 0.78
N GLN A 448 -11.93 -2.29 0.32
CA GLN A 448 -10.56 -2.61 0.73
C GLN A 448 -10.34 -2.39 2.23
N GLN A 449 -10.88 -1.30 2.79
CA GLN A 449 -10.79 -0.99 4.23
C GLN A 449 -11.47 -2.06 5.08
N GLU A 450 -12.71 -2.40 4.76
CA GLU A 450 -13.48 -3.38 5.54
C GLU A 450 -12.92 -4.79 5.38
N SER A 451 -12.48 -5.17 4.18
CA SER A 451 -11.84 -6.48 3.95
C SER A 451 -10.54 -6.62 4.74
N ALA A 452 -9.71 -5.56 4.79
CA ALA A 452 -8.50 -5.57 5.59
C ALA A 452 -8.78 -5.66 7.09
N ASN A 453 -9.84 -4.98 7.57
CA ASN A 453 -10.17 -4.93 9.00
C ASN A 453 -10.91 -6.18 9.49
N LYS A 454 -11.88 -6.70 8.71
CA LYS A 454 -12.75 -7.81 9.12
C LYS A 454 -12.27 -9.17 8.64
N LEU A 455 -11.76 -9.24 7.41
CA LEU A 455 -11.33 -10.50 6.79
C LEU A 455 -9.82 -10.69 6.81
N HIS A 456 -9.06 -9.65 7.19
CA HIS A 456 -7.60 -9.63 7.15
C HIS A 456 -7.02 -9.88 5.75
N PHE A 457 -7.77 -9.52 4.71
CA PHE A 457 -7.33 -9.65 3.32
C PHE A 457 -6.52 -8.44 2.90
N PRO A 458 -5.32 -8.62 2.33
CA PRO A 458 -4.58 -7.54 1.69
C PRO A 458 -5.41 -6.88 0.57
N ALA A 459 -5.24 -5.58 0.37
CA ALA A 459 -5.99 -4.83 -0.65
C ALA A 459 -5.87 -5.43 -2.06
N THR A 460 -4.68 -5.93 -2.42
CA THR A 460 -4.44 -6.60 -3.70
C THR A 460 -5.19 -7.92 -3.84
N TYR A 461 -5.30 -8.67 -2.74
CA TYR A 461 -6.03 -9.95 -2.72
C TYR A 461 -7.53 -9.70 -2.77
N THR A 462 -8.03 -8.72 -2.01
CA THR A 462 -9.43 -8.26 -2.08
C THR A 462 -9.83 -7.92 -3.51
N MET A 463 -9.01 -7.12 -4.22
CA MET A 463 -9.33 -6.74 -5.61
C MET A 463 -9.25 -7.93 -6.57
N LYS A 464 -8.37 -8.90 -6.33
CA LYS A 464 -8.31 -10.13 -7.13
C LYS A 464 -9.56 -10.98 -6.96
N LEU A 465 -10.06 -11.14 -5.73
CA LEU A 465 -11.31 -11.87 -5.45
C LEU A 465 -12.52 -11.11 -6.01
N ALA A 466 -12.59 -9.79 -5.82
CA ALA A 466 -13.65 -8.97 -6.37
C ALA A 466 -13.72 -9.06 -7.90
N GLN A 467 -12.56 -9.00 -8.60
CA GLN A 467 -12.49 -9.19 -10.04
C GLN A 467 -13.00 -10.56 -10.47
N LYS A 468 -12.68 -11.63 -9.72
CA LYS A 468 -13.18 -12.98 -9.97
C LYS A 468 -14.71 -13.05 -9.84
N LEU A 469 -15.28 -12.41 -8.82
CA LEU A 469 -16.74 -12.36 -8.61
C LEU A 469 -17.43 -11.54 -9.70
N TYR A 470 -16.82 -10.46 -10.20
CA TYR A 470 -17.34 -9.62 -11.28
C TYR A 470 -17.31 -10.32 -12.63
N GLU A 471 -16.18 -10.94 -13.01
CA GLU A 471 -15.98 -11.50 -14.36
C GLU A 471 -16.86 -12.70 -14.69
N GLY A 472 -17.31 -13.42 -13.68
CA GLY A 472 -18.24 -14.53 -13.82
C GLY A 472 -17.78 -15.83 -13.15
N ILE A 473 -18.71 -16.46 -12.49
CA ILE A 473 -18.58 -17.74 -11.80
C ILE A 473 -19.58 -18.72 -12.39
N GLN A 474 -19.17 -19.96 -12.60
CA GLN A 474 -20.06 -21.03 -13.01
C GLN A 474 -20.88 -21.46 -11.79
N LEU A 475 -22.20 -21.34 -11.89
CA LEU A 475 -23.16 -21.73 -10.86
C LEU A 475 -23.48 -23.22 -10.96
N ALA A 476 -24.17 -23.73 -9.95
CA ALA A 476 -24.60 -25.13 -9.87
C ALA A 476 -25.55 -25.56 -11.02
N ASP A 477 -26.26 -24.59 -11.62
CA ASP A 477 -27.10 -24.80 -12.81
C ASP A 477 -26.32 -24.89 -14.13
N GLY A 478 -24.98 -24.79 -14.07
CA GLY A 478 -24.10 -24.82 -15.22
C GLY A 478 -23.96 -23.49 -15.96
N LYS A 479 -24.73 -22.44 -15.59
CA LYS A 479 -24.63 -21.10 -16.16
C LYS A 479 -23.52 -20.33 -15.47
N SER A 480 -22.79 -19.51 -16.24
CA SER A 480 -21.79 -18.61 -15.72
C SER A 480 -22.35 -17.18 -15.68
N THR A 481 -22.20 -16.48 -14.54
CA THR A 481 -22.67 -15.10 -14.38
C THR A 481 -21.76 -14.32 -13.45
N GLY A 482 -21.67 -12.99 -13.62
CA GLY A 482 -21.07 -12.09 -12.65
C GLY A 482 -21.94 -12.03 -11.39
N LEU A 483 -21.34 -12.10 -10.22
CA LEU A 483 -22.03 -12.08 -8.94
C LEU A 483 -22.10 -10.70 -8.31
N ILE A 484 -21.22 -9.79 -8.70
CA ILE A 484 -21.18 -8.40 -8.22
C ILE A 484 -21.04 -7.43 -9.39
N THR A 485 -21.37 -6.16 -9.16
CA THR A 485 -21.14 -5.05 -10.09
C THR A 485 -19.65 -4.72 -10.20
N TYR A 486 -19.30 -3.83 -11.12
CA TYR A 486 -17.91 -3.44 -11.39
C TYR A 486 -17.18 -2.95 -10.14
N THR A 487 -15.95 -3.43 -9.95
CA THR A 487 -15.22 -3.34 -8.68
C THR A 487 -14.37 -2.08 -8.51
N ARG A 488 -14.10 -1.34 -9.58
CA ARG A 488 -13.28 -0.10 -9.56
C ARG A 488 -14.18 1.11 -9.70
N THR A 489 -14.85 1.47 -8.60
CA THR A 489 -15.80 2.58 -8.55
C THR A 489 -15.58 3.43 -7.31
N ASP A 490 -15.89 4.70 -7.42
CA ASP A 490 -15.99 5.66 -6.33
C ASP A 490 -17.42 6.24 -6.20
N GLY A 491 -18.38 5.70 -6.97
CA GLY A 491 -19.79 6.05 -6.95
C GLY A 491 -20.58 5.24 -5.94
N PHE A 492 -21.62 5.85 -5.38
CA PHE A 492 -22.56 5.24 -4.43
C PHE A 492 -23.93 4.94 -5.03
N HIS A 493 -24.09 5.19 -6.32
CA HIS A 493 -25.38 4.97 -6.98
C HIS A 493 -25.78 3.49 -6.95
N ILE A 494 -27.06 3.22 -6.74
CA ILE A 494 -27.70 1.91 -6.91
C ILE A 494 -28.93 2.15 -7.77
N SER A 495 -29.13 1.35 -8.82
CA SER A 495 -30.29 1.49 -9.71
C SER A 495 -31.60 1.34 -8.94
N ASP A 496 -32.63 2.07 -9.32
CA ASP A 496 -33.93 2.06 -8.63
C ASP A 496 -34.57 0.64 -8.62
N GLU A 497 -34.32 -0.18 -9.65
CA GLU A 497 -34.75 -1.57 -9.70
C GLU A 497 -34.06 -2.40 -8.62
N ALA A 498 -32.73 -2.29 -8.51
CA ALA A 498 -31.98 -2.98 -7.47
C ALA A 498 -32.38 -2.55 -6.06
N VAL A 499 -32.65 -1.25 -5.84
CA VAL A 499 -33.17 -0.74 -4.57
C VAL A 499 -34.53 -1.35 -4.23
N ALA A 500 -35.42 -1.50 -5.21
CA ALA A 500 -36.72 -2.13 -5.01
C ALA A 500 -36.59 -3.60 -4.57
N ASP A 501 -35.69 -4.36 -5.23
CA ASP A 501 -35.42 -5.76 -4.87
C ASP A 501 -34.76 -5.89 -3.49
N ILE A 502 -33.82 -5.04 -3.15
CA ILE A 502 -33.18 -5.00 -1.84
C ILE A 502 -34.22 -4.77 -0.75
N ARG A 503 -35.11 -3.78 -0.90
CA ARG A 503 -36.15 -3.45 0.06
C ARG A 503 -37.21 -4.55 0.19
N SER A 504 -37.56 -5.20 -0.93
CA SER A 504 -38.42 -6.37 -0.94
C SER A 504 -37.83 -7.51 -0.10
N LEU A 505 -36.54 -7.82 -0.27
CA LEU A 505 -35.84 -8.84 0.51
C LEU A 505 -35.78 -8.47 2.00
N ILE A 506 -35.47 -7.21 2.35
CA ILE A 506 -35.46 -6.72 3.73
C ILE A 506 -36.84 -6.95 4.39
N THR A 507 -37.90 -6.51 3.73
CA THR A 507 -39.28 -6.68 4.24
C THR A 507 -39.62 -8.15 4.44
N LYS A 508 -39.24 -9.03 3.51
CA LYS A 508 -39.52 -10.47 3.57
C LYS A 508 -38.74 -11.18 4.67
N ARG A 509 -37.47 -10.79 4.92
CA ARG A 509 -36.56 -11.51 5.83
C ARG A 509 -36.58 -10.97 7.26
N TYR A 510 -36.61 -9.64 7.42
CA TYR A 510 -36.53 -8.96 8.72
C TYR A 510 -37.84 -8.29 9.15
N GLY A 511 -38.77 -8.12 8.24
CA GLY A 511 -40.04 -7.45 8.48
C GLY A 511 -40.08 -6.01 7.97
N PRO A 512 -41.29 -5.42 7.84
CA PRO A 512 -41.49 -4.09 7.26
C PRO A 512 -40.88 -2.95 8.10
N THR A 513 -40.71 -3.13 9.41
CA THR A 513 -40.12 -2.13 10.31
C THR A 513 -38.60 -1.93 10.13
N PHE A 514 -37.93 -2.86 9.46
CA PHE A 514 -36.53 -2.76 9.18
C PHE A 514 -36.20 -2.10 7.83
N ALA A 515 -37.17 -2.04 6.92
CA ALA A 515 -36.99 -1.35 5.64
C ALA A 515 -37.18 0.17 5.83
N SER A 516 -36.27 0.96 5.27
CA SER A 516 -36.41 2.43 5.33
C SER A 516 -37.72 2.88 4.68
N VAL A 517 -38.36 3.93 5.23
CA VAL A 517 -39.61 4.46 4.70
C VAL A 517 -39.44 4.89 3.24
N ASP A 518 -38.35 5.65 2.96
CA ASP A 518 -37.97 6.07 1.62
C ASP A 518 -36.73 5.34 1.16
N ALA A 519 -36.54 5.20 -0.16
CA ALA A 519 -35.29 4.70 -0.74
C ALA A 519 -34.12 5.61 -0.38
N ARG A 520 -33.11 5.07 0.33
CA ARG A 520 -31.94 5.85 0.73
C ARG A 520 -31.04 6.08 -0.47
N LYS A 521 -30.74 7.35 -0.76
CA LYS A 521 -29.83 7.77 -1.81
C LYS A 521 -28.55 8.30 -1.18
N TYR A 522 -27.42 7.82 -1.65
CA TYR A 522 -26.09 8.19 -1.17
C TYR A 522 -25.37 8.98 -2.26
N PHE A 523 -24.86 10.15 -1.90
CA PHE A 523 -24.16 11.05 -2.85
C PHE A 523 -22.76 11.33 -2.38
N LYS A 524 -21.81 11.40 -3.32
CA LYS A 524 -20.47 11.91 -3.05
C LYS A 524 -20.53 13.44 -3.10
N LYS A 525 -19.90 14.11 -2.14
CA LYS A 525 -19.81 15.59 -2.09
C LYS A 525 -18.81 16.17 -3.12
N VAL A 526 -18.61 15.55 -4.26
CA VAL A 526 -17.66 16.01 -5.29
C VAL A 526 -18.42 16.73 -6.39
N LYS A 527 -17.93 17.93 -6.80
CA LYS A 527 -18.59 18.89 -7.69
C LYS A 527 -18.74 18.47 -9.17
N ASN A 528 -18.20 17.34 -9.60
CA ASN A 528 -18.07 16.98 -11.00
C ASN A 528 -18.65 15.60 -11.36
N ASP A 529 -19.75 15.19 -10.72
CA ASP A 529 -20.43 13.93 -11.09
C ASP A 529 -21.19 14.15 -12.42
N GLN A 530 -20.54 13.83 -13.54
CA GLN A 530 -21.19 13.75 -14.85
C GLN A 530 -21.77 12.36 -15.17
N GLU A 531 -21.36 11.30 -14.44
CA GLU A 531 -21.96 9.97 -14.54
C GLU A 531 -22.16 9.39 -13.14
N GLU A 532 -23.38 8.92 -12.87
CA GLU A 532 -23.74 8.18 -11.67
C GLU A 532 -23.07 6.79 -11.71
N ARG A 533 -21.82 6.71 -11.25
CA ARG A 533 -21.11 5.43 -11.15
C ARG A 533 -21.73 4.54 -10.12
N GLU A 534 -22.02 3.30 -10.50
CA GLU A 534 -22.68 2.33 -9.64
C GLU A 534 -21.76 1.83 -8.52
N ALA A 535 -22.34 1.62 -7.32
CA ALA A 535 -21.67 1.03 -6.16
C ALA A 535 -21.40 -0.46 -6.36
N ILE A 536 -20.48 -1.02 -5.56
CA ILE A 536 -20.22 -2.46 -5.53
C ILE A 536 -21.32 -3.15 -4.75
N ARG A 537 -22.16 -3.95 -5.44
CA ARG A 537 -23.29 -4.70 -4.92
C ARG A 537 -23.43 -6.08 -5.58
N PRO A 538 -24.17 -7.02 -4.99
CA PRO A 538 -24.59 -8.22 -5.72
C PRO A 538 -25.42 -7.87 -6.96
N THR A 539 -25.22 -8.60 -8.05
CA THR A 539 -26.04 -8.48 -9.27
C THR A 539 -27.48 -8.97 -9.04
N ASP A 540 -27.64 -9.91 -8.12
CA ASP A 540 -28.94 -10.44 -7.67
C ASP A 540 -28.89 -10.56 -6.15
N ILE A 541 -29.63 -9.68 -5.45
CA ILE A 541 -29.64 -9.63 -3.99
C ILE A 541 -30.34 -10.87 -3.36
N ASN A 542 -31.22 -11.54 -4.11
CA ASN A 542 -31.90 -12.75 -3.66
C ASN A 542 -30.99 -13.99 -3.64
N ARG A 543 -29.79 -13.88 -4.23
CA ARG A 543 -28.76 -14.92 -4.18
C ARG A 543 -28.02 -14.83 -2.85
N LEU A 544 -28.53 -15.59 -1.88
CA LEU A 544 -27.99 -15.61 -0.51
C LEU A 544 -26.56 -16.19 -0.47
N PRO A 545 -25.69 -15.71 0.43
CA PRO A 545 -24.37 -16.31 0.64
C PRO A 545 -24.42 -17.83 0.88
N SER A 546 -25.39 -18.30 1.66
CA SER A 546 -25.60 -19.73 1.93
C SER A 546 -25.85 -20.57 0.67
N SER A 547 -26.47 -20.01 -0.37
CA SER A 547 -26.73 -20.71 -1.64
C SER A 547 -25.48 -20.88 -2.51
N LEU A 548 -24.39 -20.15 -2.20
CA LEU A 548 -23.12 -20.17 -2.92
C LEU A 548 -22.05 -21.06 -2.23
N VAL A 549 -22.41 -21.65 -1.08
CA VAL A 549 -21.54 -22.63 -0.39
C VAL A 549 -21.28 -23.83 -1.33
N GLY A 550 -19.99 -24.18 -1.52
CA GLY A 550 -19.57 -25.22 -2.45
C GLY A 550 -19.41 -24.76 -3.91
N THR A 551 -19.97 -23.62 -4.29
CA THR A 551 -19.76 -22.99 -5.61
C THR A 551 -18.57 -22.01 -5.58
N LEU A 552 -18.48 -21.23 -4.52
CA LEU A 552 -17.36 -20.33 -4.27
C LEU A 552 -16.33 -20.99 -3.34
N ASP A 553 -15.06 -20.61 -3.52
CA ASP A 553 -14.03 -20.82 -2.52
C ASP A 553 -14.34 -19.98 -1.26
N GLU A 554 -13.85 -20.43 -0.11
CA GLU A 554 -14.16 -19.85 1.21
C GLU A 554 -13.90 -18.33 1.28
N ASP A 555 -12.77 -17.87 0.74
CA ASP A 555 -12.40 -16.45 0.76
C ASP A 555 -13.29 -15.60 -0.16
N ALA A 556 -13.64 -16.12 -1.35
CA ALA A 556 -14.58 -15.44 -2.24
C ALA A 556 -15.99 -15.38 -1.62
N LEU A 557 -16.42 -16.43 -0.91
CA LEU A 557 -17.68 -16.47 -0.19
C LEU A 557 -17.71 -15.44 0.95
N LYS A 558 -16.62 -15.33 1.75
CA LYS A 558 -16.50 -14.31 2.79
C LYS A 558 -16.60 -12.90 2.21
N LEU A 559 -15.92 -12.63 1.09
CA LEU A 559 -15.97 -11.32 0.43
C LEU A 559 -17.37 -11.03 -0.13
N TYR A 560 -18.01 -12.02 -0.76
CA TYR A 560 -19.38 -11.89 -1.25
C TYR A 560 -20.37 -11.62 -0.10
N SER A 561 -20.26 -12.36 1.02
CA SER A 561 -21.09 -12.16 2.22
C SER A 561 -20.93 -10.75 2.78
N LEU A 562 -19.70 -10.22 2.81
CA LEU A 562 -19.41 -8.85 3.24
C LEU A 562 -20.11 -7.81 2.36
N ILE A 563 -20.05 -7.98 1.02
CA ILE A 563 -20.71 -7.10 0.04
C ILE A 563 -22.24 -7.20 0.17
N TRP A 564 -22.77 -8.42 0.25
CA TRP A 564 -24.20 -8.69 0.37
C TRP A 564 -24.80 -8.05 1.64
N SER A 565 -24.16 -8.27 2.78
CA SER A 565 -24.61 -7.70 4.07
C SER A 565 -24.62 -6.17 4.04
N ARG A 566 -23.59 -5.55 3.47
CA ARG A 566 -23.50 -4.09 3.35
C ARG A 566 -24.59 -3.51 2.44
N THR A 567 -24.88 -4.21 1.35
CA THR A 567 -25.93 -3.81 0.39
C THR A 567 -27.32 -3.85 1.02
N LEU A 568 -27.63 -4.84 1.85
CA LEU A 568 -28.88 -4.84 2.62
C LEU A 568 -28.88 -3.72 3.66
N ALA A 569 -27.82 -3.65 4.47
CA ALA A 569 -27.70 -2.68 5.56
C ALA A 569 -27.92 -1.23 5.09
N CYS A 570 -27.45 -0.88 3.88
CA CYS A 570 -27.55 0.49 3.37
C CYS A 570 -28.99 0.94 3.08
N GLN A 571 -29.98 0.04 2.92
CA GLN A 571 -31.39 0.36 2.68
C GLN A 571 -32.28 0.06 3.89
N MET A 572 -31.69 -0.22 5.07
CA MET A 572 -32.41 -0.49 6.31
C MET A 572 -32.53 0.77 7.19
N GLU A 573 -33.42 0.68 8.19
CA GLU A 573 -33.58 1.73 9.20
C GLU A 573 -32.36 1.83 10.12
N PRO A 574 -32.07 3.02 10.70
CA PRO A 574 -31.02 3.21 11.66
C PRO A 574 -31.16 2.34 12.89
N ALA A 575 -30.05 1.96 13.49
CA ALA A 575 -30.06 1.33 14.81
C ALA A 575 -30.30 2.41 15.87
N VAL A 576 -31.23 2.13 16.81
CA VAL A 576 -31.52 3.02 17.93
C VAL A 576 -30.85 2.46 19.20
N ILE A 577 -30.05 3.30 19.81
CA ILE A 577 -29.32 2.98 21.04
C ILE A 577 -29.86 3.86 22.16
N ASP A 578 -30.42 3.22 23.19
CA ASP A 578 -30.82 3.89 24.42
C ASP A 578 -29.55 4.14 25.27
N LEU A 579 -29.33 5.36 25.66
CA LEU A 579 -28.23 5.79 26.51
C LEU A 579 -28.76 6.31 27.84
N ILE A 580 -28.25 5.80 28.94
CA ILE A 580 -28.47 6.35 30.27
C ILE A 580 -27.17 6.93 30.82
N GLN A 581 -27.25 8.12 31.35
CA GLN A 581 -26.16 8.83 31.99
C GLN A 581 -26.59 9.31 33.35
N ILE A 582 -25.86 8.89 34.38
CA ILE A 582 -26.03 9.29 35.78
C ILE A 582 -24.85 10.15 36.17
N ASP A 583 -25.12 11.36 36.63
CA ASP A 583 -24.13 12.23 37.27
C ASP A 583 -24.34 12.17 38.80
N THR A 584 -23.32 11.77 39.54
CA THR A 584 -23.29 11.66 41.00
C THR A 584 -22.36 12.73 41.54
N ALA A 585 -22.80 13.50 42.48
CA ALA A 585 -22.00 14.58 43.08
C ALA A 585 -21.82 14.39 44.57
N SER A 586 -20.69 14.89 45.09
CA SER A 586 -20.53 15.06 46.52
C SER A 586 -21.48 16.17 47.06
N SER A 587 -21.90 16.08 48.30
CA SER A 587 -22.86 17.01 48.95
C SER A 587 -22.41 18.46 48.86
N ASP A 588 -21.14 18.72 48.85
CA ASP A 588 -20.50 20.05 48.62
C ASP A 588 -20.32 20.43 47.15
N ARG A 589 -20.71 19.51 46.25
CA ARG A 589 -20.54 19.66 44.79
C ARG A 589 -19.06 19.84 44.34
N TYR A 590 -18.12 19.49 45.18
CA TYR A 590 -16.70 19.58 44.88
C TYR A 590 -16.28 18.56 43.83
N SER A 591 -16.81 17.35 43.89
CA SER A 591 -16.51 16.23 42.95
C SER A 591 -17.78 15.73 42.25
N ILE A 592 -17.68 15.50 40.91
CA ILE A 592 -18.77 14.95 40.10
C ILE A 592 -18.25 13.73 39.34
N PHE A 593 -18.94 12.61 39.55
CA PHE A 593 -18.72 11.34 38.85
C PHE A 593 -19.80 11.14 37.79
N ARG A 594 -19.46 10.42 36.76
CA ARG A 594 -20.37 10.04 35.68
C ARG A 594 -20.35 8.55 35.42
N ALA A 595 -21.51 7.93 35.51
CA ALA A 595 -21.77 6.59 34.98
C ALA A 595 -22.57 6.71 33.69
N SER A 596 -22.20 5.93 32.67
CA SER A 596 -22.94 5.86 31.41
C SER A 596 -23.03 4.40 30.94
N CYS A 597 -24.23 4.00 30.50
CA CYS A 597 -24.47 2.70 29.90
C CYS A 597 -25.36 2.84 28.70
N SER A 598 -25.16 1.98 27.72
CA SER A 598 -25.98 1.97 26.49
C SER A 598 -26.55 0.58 26.25
N LYS A 599 -27.78 0.54 25.78
CA LYS A 599 -28.49 -0.67 25.37
C LYS A 599 -29.06 -0.49 23.96
N ILE A 600 -29.03 -1.54 23.15
CA ILE A 600 -29.67 -1.53 21.84
C ILE A 600 -31.19 -1.59 22.05
N GLY A 601 -31.86 -0.49 21.70
CA GLY A 601 -33.34 -0.43 21.73
C GLY A 601 -33.97 -1.00 20.47
N PHE A 602 -33.36 -0.71 19.30
CA PHE A 602 -33.77 -1.28 18.00
C PHE A 602 -32.52 -1.59 17.17
N LEU A 603 -32.39 -2.81 16.69
CA LEU A 603 -31.23 -3.28 15.94
C LEU A 603 -31.06 -2.55 14.60
N GLY A 604 -32.15 -2.19 13.92
CA GLY A 604 -32.11 -1.60 12.60
C GLY A 604 -31.22 -2.40 11.65
N TYR A 605 -30.34 -1.70 10.92
CA TYR A 605 -29.41 -2.34 9.95
C TYR A 605 -28.42 -3.34 10.59
N GLN A 606 -28.18 -3.27 11.90
CA GLN A 606 -27.25 -4.18 12.59
C GLN A 606 -27.78 -5.63 12.61
N ALA A 607 -29.10 -5.83 12.42
CA ALA A 607 -29.70 -7.15 12.35
C ALA A 607 -29.09 -8.04 11.24
N VAL A 608 -28.66 -7.44 10.11
CA VAL A 608 -28.03 -8.17 9.01
C VAL A 608 -26.68 -8.74 9.43
N TYR A 609 -25.89 -7.96 10.18
CA TYR A 609 -24.56 -8.40 10.62
C TYR A 609 -24.62 -9.47 11.69
N GLN A 610 -25.61 -9.42 12.57
CA GLN A 610 -25.86 -10.50 13.54
C GLN A 610 -26.28 -11.80 12.87
N ASP A 611 -27.13 -11.74 11.83
CA ASP A 611 -27.62 -12.90 11.09
C ASP A 611 -26.47 -13.66 10.34
N VAL A 612 -25.49 -12.91 9.81
CA VAL A 612 -24.30 -13.47 9.14
C VAL A 612 -23.25 -13.94 10.14
N GLU A 613 -23.09 -13.25 11.27
CA GLU A 613 -22.13 -13.58 12.31
C GLU A 613 -22.62 -14.74 13.22
N ALA A 614 -23.90 -14.87 13.47
CA ALA A 614 -24.46 -15.99 14.23
C ALA A 614 -24.17 -17.35 13.57
N ALA A 615 -23.95 -17.37 12.25
CA ALA A 615 -23.49 -18.57 11.55
C ALA A 615 -21.98 -18.86 11.74
N ALA A 616 -21.19 -17.92 12.27
CA ALA A 616 -19.74 -18.01 12.37
C ALA A 616 -19.15 -17.84 13.80
N LEU A 617 -19.87 -17.22 14.76
CA LEU A 617 -19.29 -16.80 16.04
C LEU A 617 -20.29 -16.97 17.22
N SER A 618 -20.30 -18.12 17.85
CA SER A 618 -21.04 -18.40 19.09
C SER A 618 -20.29 -17.96 20.37
N VAL A 619 -19.56 -16.84 20.41
CA VAL A 619 -18.63 -16.48 21.50
C VAL A 619 -18.97 -15.19 22.27
N HIS A 620 -19.95 -14.39 21.86
CA HIS A 620 -20.21 -13.06 22.47
C HIS A 620 -21.43 -12.93 23.39
N GLU A 621 -22.10 -14.02 23.75
CA GLU A 621 -23.31 -13.96 24.59
C GLU A 621 -23.10 -13.37 26.00
N ASN A 622 -21.90 -13.50 26.59
CA ASN A 622 -21.66 -13.09 27.97
C ASN A 622 -21.50 -11.57 28.17
N GLU A 623 -20.98 -10.84 27.19
CA GLU A 623 -20.77 -9.37 27.32
C GLU A 623 -22.07 -8.55 27.16
N GLU A 624 -23.07 -9.05 26.44
CA GLU A 624 -24.36 -8.35 26.29
C GLU A 624 -25.25 -8.47 27.54
N ILE A 625 -25.20 -9.62 28.21
CA ILE A 625 -25.97 -9.87 29.46
C ILE A 625 -25.51 -8.92 30.56
N ASP A 626 -24.20 -8.69 30.69
CA ASP A 626 -23.65 -7.77 31.70
C ASP A 626 -24.03 -6.31 31.44
N LYS A 627 -24.14 -5.88 30.18
CA LYS A 627 -24.56 -4.52 29.81
C LYS A 627 -26.04 -4.27 30.08
N ASP A 628 -26.89 -5.22 29.81
CA ASP A 628 -28.33 -5.12 30.08
C ASP A 628 -28.64 -5.07 31.58
N ALA A 629 -27.91 -5.84 32.39
CA ALA A 629 -27.97 -5.77 33.84
C ALA A 629 -27.51 -4.41 34.35
N ALA A 630 -26.38 -3.86 33.84
CA ALA A 630 -25.86 -2.55 34.21
C ALA A 630 -26.81 -1.41 33.80
N PHE A 631 -27.39 -1.48 32.59
CA PHE A 631 -28.39 -0.52 32.14
C PHE A 631 -29.62 -0.53 33.03
N SER A 632 -30.11 -1.72 33.37
CA SER A 632 -31.27 -1.90 34.27
C SER A 632 -31.00 -1.40 35.68
N ALA A 633 -29.79 -1.55 36.18
CA ALA A 633 -29.35 -1.02 37.46
C ALA A 633 -29.38 0.53 37.48
N LEU A 634 -28.72 1.16 36.48
CA LEU A 634 -28.70 2.62 36.36
C LEU A 634 -30.11 3.20 36.15
N ASN A 635 -30.99 2.50 35.42
CA ASN A 635 -32.34 2.94 35.12
C ASN A 635 -33.26 3.06 36.36
N LYS A 636 -32.93 2.38 37.46
CA LYS A 636 -33.65 2.43 38.73
C LYS A 636 -33.26 3.62 39.61
N LEU A 637 -32.15 4.29 39.33
CA LEU A 637 -31.64 5.42 40.09
C LEU A 637 -32.42 6.71 39.72
N LYS A 638 -32.72 7.52 40.71
CA LYS A 638 -33.44 8.80 40.58
C LYS A 638 -32.59 9.93 41.12
N GLU A 639 -32.88 11.14 40.63
CA GLU A 639 -32.29 12.37 41.17
C GLU A 639 -32.60 12.53 42.66
N GLY A 640 -31.59 12.83 43.49
CA GLY A 640 -31.66 12.90 44.93
C GLY A 640 -31.43 11.57 45.67
N ASP A 641 -31.26 10.44 44.97
CA ASP A 641 -30.91 9.18 45.65
C ASP A 641 -29.55 9.30 46.33
N HIS A 642 -29.48 8.95 47.61
CA HIS A 642 -28.20 8.88 48.32
C HIS A 642 -27.44 7.62 47.93
N VAL A 643 -26.17 7.79 47.62
CA VAL A 643 -25.25 6.71 47.26
C VAL A 643 -23.97 6.78 48.11
N PHE A 644 -23.36 5.63 48.30
CA PHE A 644 -22.15 5.49 49.08
C PHE A 644 -21.03 4.92 48.21
N ILE A 645 -19.82 5.40 48.40
CA ILE A 645 -18.64 4.80 47.75
C ILE A 645 -18.37 3.43 48.44
N SER A 646 -18.39 2.37 47.63
CA SER A 646 -17.96 1.03 48.07
C SER A 646 -16.48 0.81 47.81
N GLU A 647 -15.92 1.34 46.75
CA GLU A 647 -14.52 1.18 46.32
C GLU A 647 -14.10 2.37 45.46
N VAL A 648 -12.87 2.87 45.70
CA VAL A 648 -12.22 3.84 44.78
C VAL A 648 -11.08 3.11 44.09
N LYS A 649 -10.95 3.28 42.77
CA LYS A 649 -9.93 2.66 41.94
C LYS A 649 -9.10 3.76 41.27
N LEU A 650 -7.85 3.85 41.65
CA LEU A 650 -6.86 4.69 40.97
C LEU A 650 -6.23 3.85 39.85
N LYS A 651 -6.21 4.41 38.63
CA LYS A 651 -5.59 3.76 37.48
C LYS A 651 -4.53 4.66 36.86
N GLN A 652 -3.32 4.14 36.79
CA GLN A 652 -2.21 4.77 36.08
C GLN A 652 -2.32 4.51 34.59
N HIS A 653 -2.12 5.54 33.80
CA HIS A 653 -2.11 5.50 32.35
C HIS A 653 -0.90 6.24 31.81
N HIS A 654 -0.49 5.87 30.63
CA HIS A 654 0.49 6.63 29.85
C HIS A 654 -0.13 6.97 28.48
N THR A 655 0.16 8.15 27.98
CA THR A 655 -0.22 8.48 26.61
C THR A 655 0.50 7.53 25.66
N ILE A 656 -0.19 7.09 24.60
CA ILE A 656 0.35 6.18 23.60
C ILE A 656 0.62 6.93 22.30
N PRO A 657 1.66 6.54 21.54
CA PRO A 657 1.92 7.16 20.24
C PRO A 657 0.77 6.92 19.26
N PRO A 658 0.65 7.72 18.19
CA PRO A 658 -0.35 7.47 17.16
C PRO A 658 -0.12 6.08 16.54
N PRO A 659 -1.20 5.33 16.21
CA PRO A 659 -1.07 4.00 15.65
C PRO A 659 -0.47 4.06 14.24
N ARG A 660 0.36 3.07 13.89
CA ARG A 660 0.84 2.89 12.52
C ARG A 660 -0.31 2.55 11.58
N TYR A 661 -0.15 2.88 10.31
CA TYR A 661 -1.13 2.52 9.30
C TYR A 661 -1.22 1.00 9.10
N SER A 662 -2.45 0.48 9.01
CA SER A 662 -2.77 -0.77 8.32
C SER A 662 -3.01 -0.50 6.83
N GLU A 663 -3.11 -1.54 5.97
CA GLU A 663 -3.50 -1.33 4.56
C GLU A 663 -4.84 -0.58 4.48
N GLY A 664 -5.83 -0.97 5.28
CA GLY A 664 -7.15 -0.34 5.28
C GLY A 664 -7.10 1.12 5.73
N SER A 665 -6.39 1.44 6.82
CA SER A 665 -6.30 2.82 7.31
C SER A 665 -5.48 3.72 6.39
N LEU A 666 -4.47 3.18 5.68
CA LEU A 666 -3.74 3.93 4.66
C LEU A 666 -4.65 4.23 3.46
N VAL A 667 -5.41 3.25 2.95
CA VAL A 667 -6.37 3.47 1.85
C VAL A 667 -7.39 4.55 2.23
N LYS A 668 -7.92 4.50 3.45
CA LYS A 668 -8.81 5.54 3.98
C LYS A 668 -8.14 6.92 3.95
N LYS A 669 -6.90 7.02 4.42
CA LYS A 669 -6.17 8.28 4.46
C LYS A 669 -5.87 8.83 3.07
N LEU A 670 -5.51 7.97 2.12
CA LEU A 670 -5.29 8.35 0.72
C LEU A 670 -6.58 8.88 0.07
N GLU A 671 -7.73 8.24 0.33
CA GLU A 671 -9.04 8.69 -0.13
C GLU A 671 -9.41 10.05 0.47
N GLU A 672 -9.29 10.23 1.79
CA GLU A 672 -9.55 11.49 2.49
C GLU A 672 -8.74 12.67 1.92
N LEU A 673 -7.50 12.40 1.52
CA LEU A 673 -6.60 13.39 0.93
C LEU A 673 -6.77 13.55 -0.58
N GLY A 674 -7.58 12.72 -1.25
CA GLY A 674 -7.76 12.72 -2.70
C GLY A 674 -6.55 12.18 -3.49
N ILE A 675 -5.66 11.43 -2.84
CA ILE A 675 -4.42 10.88 -3.42
C ILE A 675 -4.70 9.52 -4.05
N GLY A 676 -4.54 9.41 -5.36
CA GLY A 676 -4.85 8.18 -6.09
C GLY A 676 -6.33 8.04 -6.44
N ARG A 677 -6.69 6.90 -7.04
CA ARG A 677 -8.05 6.55 -7.51
C ARG A 677 -8.30 5.06 -7.28
N PRO A 678 -9.53 4.57 -7.42
CA PRO A 678 -9.88 3.16 -7.21
C PRO A 678 -8.92 2.14 -7.86
N SER A 679 -8.39 2.46 -9.03
CA SER A 679 -7.44 1.61 -9.76
C SER A 679 -6.02 1.60 -9.15
N THR A 680 -5.65 2.56 -8.29
CA THR A 680 -4.26 2.77 -7.86
C THR A 680 -3.98 2.41 -6.40
N TYR A 681 -4.98 2.33 -5.50
CA TYR A 681 -4.75 2.10 -4.07
C TYR A 681 -3.97 0.79 -3.80
N ALA A 682 -4.53 -0.33 -4.23
CA ALA A 682 -3.92 -1.64 -4.00
C ALA A 682 -2.55 -1.78 -4.69
N SER A 683 -2.42 -1.28 -5.93
CA SER A 683 -1.17 -1.33 -6.69
C SER A 683 -0.08 -0.46 -6.07
N THR A 684 -0.43 0.67 -5.44
CA THR A 684 0.52 1.54 -4.74
C THR A 684 1.17 0.82 -3.56
N ILE A 685 0.38 0.19 -2.69
CA ILE A 685 0.88 -0.56 -1.53
C ILE A 685 1.80 -1.69 -2.00
N LYS A 686 1.35 -2.46 -2.99
CA LYS A 686 2.16 -3.54 -3.56
C LYS A 686 3.50 -3.06 -4.12
N VAL A 687 3.52 -1.98 -4.89
CA VAL A 687 4.74 -1.42 -5.46
C VAL A 687 5.72 -0.96 -4.38
N LEU A 688 5.23 -0.38 -3.27
CA LEU A 688 6.08 0.01 -2.14
C LEU A 688 6.72 -1.21 -1.46
N GLN A 689 5.98 -2.32 -1.33
CA GLN A 689 6.51 -3.61 -0.83
C GLN A 689 7.54 -4.22 -1.79
N ASP A 690 7.18 -4.34 -3.09
CA ASP A 690 8.06 -4.93 -4.12
C ASP A 690 9.41 -4.18 -4.25
N ARG A 691 9.44 -2.88 -3.91
CA ARG A 691 10.64 -2.05 -3.86
C ARG A 691 11.37 -2.11 -2.52
N SER A 692 10.89 -2.86 -1.55
CA SER A 692 11.42 -2.90 -0.18
C SER A 692 11.48 -1.49 0.45
N TYR A 693 10.46 -0.66 0.21
CA TYR A 693 10.31 0.63 0.87
C TYR A 693 9.47 0.53 2.14
N ILE A 694 8.57 -0.44 2.17
CA ILE A 694 7.78 -0.81 3.33
C ILE A 694 7.74 -2.32 3.49
N THR A 695 7.50 -2.77 4.72
CA THR A 695 7.17 -4.16 5.04
C THR A 695 5.86 -4.21 5.81
N ILE A 696 5.14 -5.33 5.70
CA ILE A 696 3.90 -5.56 6.45
C ILE A 696 4.16 -6.65 7.49
N LYS A 697 3.99 -6.30 8.78
CA LYS A 697 4.10 -7.23 9.90
C LYS A 697 2.81 -7.18 10.71
N SER A 698 2.15 -8.31 10.93
CA SER A 698 0.86 -8.39 11.66
C SER A 698 -0.18 -7.37 11.16
N HIS A 699 -0.36 -7.29 9.84
CA HIS A 699 -1.29 -6.36 9.14
C HIS A 699 -0.98 -4.86 9.31
N VAL A 700 0.20 -4.50 9.82
CA VAL A 700 0.66 -3.13 10.04
C VAL A 700 1.82 -2.80 9.11
N LEU A 701 1.82 -1.59 8.57
CA LEU A 701 2.83 -1.07 7.64
C LEU A 701 4.01 -0.46 8.42
N TYR A 702 5.23 -0.88 8.07
CA TYR A 702 6.47 -0.34 8.62
C TYR A 702 7.32 0.23 7.48
N PRO A 703 7.82 1.47 7.58
CA PRO A 703 8.75 1.99 6.59
C PRO A 703 10.13 1.37 6.79
N GLU A 704 10.65 0.75 5.73
CA GLU A 704 12.01 0.25 5.69
C GLU A 704 13.03 1.39 5.56
N PHE A 705 14.28 1.11 5.87
CA PHE A 705 15.36 2.11 5.76
C PHE A 705 15.43 2.76 4.38
N ARG A 706 15.32 1.96 3.31
CA ARG A 706 15.28 2.46 1.92
C ARG A 706 14.10 3.40 1.70
N GLY A 707 12.94 3.09 2.25
CA GLY A 707 11.75 3.94 2.18
C GLY A 707 11.96 5.28 2.88
N ARG A 708 12.48 5.27 4.11
CA ARG A 708 12.79 6.50 4.88
C ARG A 708 13.77 7.40 4.13
N MET A 709 14.82 6.83 3.51
CA MET A 709 15.80 7.61 2.71
C MET A 709 15.16 8.22 1.46
N VAL A 710 14.35 7.45 0.72
CA VAL A 710 13.67 7.96 -0.48
C VAL A 710 12.69 9.06 -0.11
N SER A 711 11.88 8.88 0.93
CA SER A 711 10.97 9.92 1.42
C SER A 711 11.71 11.19 1.82
N ALA A 712 12.80 11.08 2.60
CA ALA A 712 13.62 12.23 3.01
C ALA A 712 14.26 12.95 1.81
N PHE A 713 14.75 12.20 0.81
CA PHE A 713 15.35 12.75 -0.40
C PHE A 713 14.30 13.50 -1.25
N LEU A 714 13.11 12.91 -1.44
CA LEU A 714 12.04 13.54 -2.21
C LEU A 714 11.49 14.78 -1.50
N ALA A 715 11.27 14.72 -0.19
CA ALA A 715 10.81 15.88 0.59
C ALA A 715 11.80 17.06 0.56
N ASN A 716 13.10 16.78 0.40
CA ASN A 716 14.13 17.83 0.35
C ASN A 716 14.37 18.40 -1.05
N HIS A 717 14.30 17.56 -2.10
CA HIS A 717 14.68 17.96 -3.46
C HIS A 717 13.53 18.03 -4.45
N PHE A 718 12.38 17.42 -4.13
CA PHE A 718 11.16 17.36 -4.94
C PHE A 718 9.95 17.65 -4.05
N SER A 719 9.96 18.80 -3.39
CA SER A 719 8.93 19.14 -2.38
C SER A 719 7.50 19.00 -2.90
N GLU A 720 7.22 19.38 -4.15
CA GLU A 720 5.91 19.22 -4.77
C GLU A 720 5.54 17.74 -4.97
N VAL A 721 6.48 16.85 -5.35
CA VAL A 721 6.19 15.43 -5.54
C VAL A 721 5.90 14.73 -4.21
N ALA A 722 6.49 15.23 -3.13
CA ALA A 722 6.27 14.73 -1.77
C ALA A 722 5.07 15.37 -1.07
N ASP A 723 4.54 16.47 -1.62
CA ASP A 723 3.39 17.19 -1.08
C ASP A 723 2.09 16.46 -1.39
N TYR A 724 1.27 16.26 -0.37
CA TYR A 724 -0.02 15.58 -0.46
C TYR A 724 -1.03 16.38 -1.27
N SER A 725 -1.12 17.69 -1.00
CA SER A 725 -2.07 18.59 -1.67
C SER A 725 -1.76 18.69 -3.16
N PHE A 726 -0.49 18.78 -3.51
CA PHE A 726 -0.07 18.84 -4.91
C PHE A 726 -0.45 17.57 -5.70
N THR A 727 -0.27 16.38 -5.09
CA THR A 727 -0.70 15.14 -5.72
C THR A 727 -2.21 15.06 -5.87
N ALA A 728 -2.97 15.53 -4.88
CA ALA A 728 -4.43 15.58 -4.92
C ALA A 728 -4.95 16.57 -5.99
N ASP A 729 -4.33 17.74 -6.10
CA ASP A 729 -4.66 18.75 -7.12
C ASP A 729 -4.41 18.22 -8.53
N LEU A 730 -3.34 17.46 -8.71
CA LEU A 730 -3.02 16.83 -10.00
C LEU A 730 -4.04 15.74 -10.37
N GLU A 731 -4.48 14.94 -9.40
CA GLU A 731 -5.57 13.96 -9.61
C GLU A 731 -6.88 14.65 -9.98
N THR A 732 -7.21 15.78 -9.32
CA THR A 732 -8.37 16.61 -9.66
C THR A 732 -8.23 17.21 -11.05
N GLY A 733 -7.02 17.64 -11.44
CA GLY A 733 -6.74 18.11 -12.79
C GLY A 733 -7.00 17.03 -13.85
N LEU A 734 -6.64 15.77 -13.57
CA LEU A 734 -6.91 14.64 -14.47
C LEU A 734 -8.41 14.30 -14.53
N ASP A 735 -9.15 14.45 -13.43
CA ASP A 735 -10.61 14.31 -13.42
C ASP A 735 -11.28 15.43 -14.26
N ASN A 736 -10.75 16.65 -14.21
CA ASN A 736 -11.21 17.74 -15.07
C ASN A 736 -10.92 17.47 -16.57
N VAL A 737 -9.83 16.77 -16.89
CA VAL A 737 -9.56 16.31 -18.27
C VAL A 737 -10.59 15.25 -18.67
N SER A 738 -10.92 14.29 -17.81
CA SER A 738 -11.95 13.27 -18.10
C SER A 738 -13.33 13.87 -18.31
N ALA A 739 -13.63 14.99 -17.65
CA ALA A 739 -14.86 15.77 -17.82
C ALA A 739 -14.81 16.72 -19.03
N GLY A 740 -13.72 16.77 -19.81
CA GLY A 740 -13.54 17.66 -20.94
C GLY A 740 -13.35 19.14 -20.59
N MET A 741 -13.14 19.47 -19.30
CA MET A 741 -12.97 20.85 -18.83
C MET A 741 -11.56 21.40 -19.00
N THR A 742 -10.55 20.53 -19.12
CA THR A 742 -9.13 20.91 -19.20
C THR A 742 -8.42 20.08 -20.27
N ASP A 743 -7.53 20.72 -21.03
CA ASP A 743 -6.65 20.01 -21.96
C ASP A 743 -5.55 19.26 -21.23
N TRP A 744 -5.36 17.97 -21.56
CA TRP A 744 -4.35 17.13 -20.95
C TRP A 744 -2.91 17.58 -21.22
N LYS A 745 -2.63 18.14 -22.43
CA LYS A 745 -1.30 18.63 -22.79
C LYS A 745 -0.91 19.84 -21.96
N GLY A 746 -1.87 20.77 -21.76
CA GLY A 746 -1.71 21.93 -20.89
C GLY A 746 -1.37 21.52 -19.46
N LEU A 747 -2.11 20.57 -18.89
CA LEU A 747 -1.88 20.04 -17.54
C LEU A 747 -0.47 19.40 -17.42
N VAL A 748 -0.08 18.55 -18.38
CA VAL A 748 1.24 17.88 -18.37
C VAL A 748 2.36 18.89 -18.55
N LYS A 749 2.18 19.93 -19.38
CA LYS A 749 3.17 20.99 -19.63
C LYS A 749 3.43 21.83 -18.38
N ASP A 750 2.38 22.23 -17.67
CA ASP A 750 2.51 22.98 -16.42
C ASP A 750 3.27 22.18 -15.37
N TYR A 751 2.94 20.91 -15.22
CA TYR A 751 3.67 20.01 -14.34
C TYR A 751 5.13 19.86 -14.74
N TRP A 752 5.40 19.54 -16.02
CA TRP A 752 6.74 19.29 -16.54
C TRP A 752 7.65 20.50 -16.37
N THR A 753 7.13 21.70 -16.59
CA THR A 753 7.89 22.95 -16.47
C THR A 753 8.47 23.14 -15.05
N ARG A 754 7.73 22.75 -14.02
CA ARG A 754 8.18 22.79 -12.63
C ARG A 754 9.07 21.60 -12.29
N PHE A 755 8.64 20.40 -12.63
CA PHE A 755 9.31 19.16 -12.30
C PHE A 755 10.71 19.04 -12.93
N SER A 756 10.89 19.49 -14.18
CA SER A 756 12.19 19.49 -14.86
C SER A 756 13.23 20.36 -14.13
N LYS A 757 12.82 21.48 -13.52
CA LYS A 757 13.71 22.31 -12.71
C LYS A 757 14.21 21.56 -11.47
N TYR A 758 13.32 20.83 -10.76
CA TYR A 758 13.72 19.99 -9.63
C TYR A 758 14.67 18.87 -10.05
N CYS A 759 14.43 18.21 -11.17
CA CYS A 759 15.35 17.20 -11.71
C CYS A 759 16.74 17.77 -11.97
N ASN A 760 16.83 18.95 -12.59
CA ASN A 760 18.10 19.63 -12.87
C ASN A 760 18.83 20.02 -11.58
N GLN A 761 18.12 20.55 -10.59
CA GLN A 761 18.70 20.90 -9.28
C GLN A 761 19.21 19.64 -8.56
N ALA A 762 18.39 18.59 -8.47
CA ALA A 762 18.72 17.34 -7.81
C ALA A 762 19.89 16.61 -8.50
N SER A 763 20.08 16.76 -9.83
CA SER A 763 21.17 16.13 -10.54
C SER A 763 22.55 16.66 -10.08
N ASN A 764 22.61 17.94 -9.71
CA ASN A 764 23.83 18.64 -9.29
C ASN A 764 24.20 18.39 -7.81
N VAL A 765 23.30 17.83 -7.02
CA VAL A 765 23.54 17.50 -5.60
C VAL A 765 24.65 16.46 -5.49
N THR A 766 25.66 16.69 -4.65
CA THR A 766 26.74 15.74 -4.39
C THR A 766 26.33 14.67 -3.39
N ILE A 767 27.00 13.52 -3.38
CA ILE A 767 26.73 12.43 -2.40
C ILE A 767 26.95 12.95 -0.98
N GLN A 768 27.95 13.80 -0.75
CA GLN A 768 28.22 14.39 0.57
C GLN A 768 27.06 15.27 1.07
N GLN A 769 26.40 16.02 0.17
CA GLN A 769 25.21 16.78 0.51
C GLN A 769 24.02 15.86 0.85
N VAL A 770 23.90 14.74 0.15
CA VAL A 770 22.87 13.72 0.46
C VAL A 770 23.14 13.07 1.82
N GLU A 771 24.39 12.69 2.12
CA GLU A 771 24.81 12.17 3.43
C GLU A 771 24.42 13.15 4.56
N LYS A 772 24.78 14.42 4.40
CA LYS A 772 24.46 15.47 5.39
C LYS A 772 22.96 15.65 5.56
N MET A 773 22.20 15.72 4.48
CA MET A 773 20.75 15.83 4.50
C MET A 773 20.09 14.64 5.21
N LEU A 774 20.57 13.40 4.95
CA LEU A 774 20.06 12.20 5.63
C LEU A 774 20.40 12.24 7.13
N GLU A 775 21.60 12.68 7.52
CA GLU A 775 21.94 12.86 8.94
C GLU A 775 21.05 13.93 9.63
N GLU A 776 20.74 15.02 8.93
CA GLU A 776 19.86 16.07 9.46
C GLU A 776 18.41 15.63 9.63
N LYS A 777 17.91 14.82 8.68
CA LYS A 777 16.50 14.38 8.67
C LYS A 777 16.25 13.11 9.49
N LEU A 778 17.17 12.14 9.43
CA LEU A 778 17.02 10.81 10.01
C LEU A 778 18.03 10.53 11.12
N GLY A 779 18.69 11.57 11.67
CA GLY A 779 19.81 11.37 12.59
C GLY A 779 19.50 10.54 13.83
N VAL A 780 18.34 10.72 14.44
CA VAL A 780 17.90 9.92 15.61
C VAL A 780 17.83 8.43 15.21
N TYR A 781 17.19 8.11 14.11
CA TYR A 781 17.05 6.76 13.60
C TYR A 781 18.39 6.16 13.15
N LEU A 782 19.22 6.93 12.40
CA LEU A 782 20.49 6.45 11.87
C LEU A 782 21.48 6.02 12.96
N PHE A 783 21.50 6.75 14.07
CA PHE A 783 22.45 6.51 15.16
C PHE A 783 21.83 5.80 16.38
N ALA A 784 20.57 5.32 16.28
CA ALA A 784 19.90 4.60 17.34
C ALA A 784 20.61 3.31 17.76
N SER A 785 21.38 2.68 16.85
CA SER A 785 22.17 1.47 17.13
C SER A 785 23.47 1.72 17.91
N LEU A 786 23.85 3.00 18.09
CA LEU A 786 25.06 3.32 18.83
C LEU A 786 24.79 3.34 20.33
N PRO A 787 25.71 2.78 21.17
CA PRO A 787 25.58 2.79 22.62
C PRO A 787 25.44 4.24 23.12
N ASN A 788 24.38 4.51 23.90
CA ASN A 788 24.04 5.82 24.45
C ASN A 788 23.97 6.95 23.41
N GLN A 789 23.71 6.61 22.14
CA GLN A 789 23.74 7.54 21.00
C GLN A 789 25.05 8.34 20.88
N ASN A 790 26.13 7.84 21.48
CA ASN A 790 27.42 8.51 21.46
C ASN A 790 28.08 8.37 20.09
N ARG A 791 28.30 9.48 19.43
CA ARG A 791 28.91 9.56 18.10
C ARG A 791 30.43 9.65 18.11
N SER A 792 31.10 9.58 19.27
CA SER A 792 32.56 9.54 19.37
C SER A 792 33.10 8.22 18.82
N CYS A 793 34.15 8.27 18.02
CA CYS A 793 34.76 7.06 17.46
C CYS A 793 35.48 6.26 18.54
N PRO A 794 35.13 5.00 18.83
CA PRO A 794 35.76 4.22 19.89
C PRO A 794 37.20 3.78 19.54
N SER A 795 37.64 3.91 18.26
CA SER A 795 38.97 3.50 17.81
C SER A 795 40.04 4.59 17.90
N CYS A 796 39.68 5.84 17.56
CA CYS A 796 40.63 6.95 17.57
C CYS A 796 40.33 8.02 18.62
N LEU A 797 39.17 7.97 19.27
CA LEU A 797 38.63 8.89 20.28
C LEU A 797 38.44 10.35 19.81
N ASP A 798 39.23 10.79 18.86
CA ASP A 798 39.19 12.15 18.28
C ASP A 798 38.15 12.34 17.16
N GLY A 799 37.77 11.23 16.52
CA GLY A 799 36.87 11.22 15.38
C GLY A 799 35.41 11.12 15.80
N LYS A 800 34.52 11.64 14.94
CA LYS A 800 33.07 11.52 15.07
C LYS A 800 32.54 10.51 14.06
N LEU A 801 31.60 9.66 14.50
CA LEU A 801 30.90 8.73 13.63
C LEU A 801 29.92 9.49 12.75
N VAL A 802 29.99 9.28 11.45
CA VAL A 802 29.17 9.93 10.42
C VAL A 802 28.58 8.88 9.48
N PHE A 803 27.40 9.17 8.96
CA PHE A 803 26.75 8.31 7.97
C PHE A 803 27.42 8.48 6.60
N LYS A 804 27.67 7.36 5.91
CA LYS A 804 28.33 7.33 4.63
C LYS A 804 27.59 6.46 3.62
N VAL A 805 27.57 6.94 2.38
CA VAL A 805 26.99 6.25 1.22
C VAL A 805 28.12 5.77 0.32
N SER A 806 28.13 4.47 0.01
CA SER A 806 29.11 3.88 -0.90
C SER A 806 28.42 3.03 -1.98
N ASN A 807 29.15 2.66 -3.03
CA ASN A 807 28.62 1.73 -4.05
C ASN A 807 28.30 0.33 -3.49
N ALA A 808 28.80 -0.01 -2.30
CA ALA A 808 28.56 -1.28 -1.64
C ALA A 808 27.43 -1.21 -0.60
N GLY A 809 26.79 -0.07 -0.43
CA GLY A 809 25.72 0.16 0.55
C GLY A 809 26.01 1.31 1.51
N TYR A 810 25.36 1.29 2.65
CA TYR A 810 25.35 2.33 3.66
C TYR A 810 26.11 1.88 4.91
N PHE A 811 26.84 2.77 5.57
CA PHE A 811 27.53 2.46 6.80
C PHE A 811 27.76 3.70 7.66
N ILE A 812 27.98 3.50 8.95
CA ILE A 812 28.41 4.53 9.89
C ILE A 812 29.93 4.39 10.07
N GLY A 813 30.70 5.39 9.69
CA GLY A 813 32.15 5.35 9.74
C GLY A 813 32.75 6.57 10.41
N CYS A 814 34.03 6.47 10.82
CA CYS A 814 34.76 7.60 11.40
C CYS A 814 35.05 8.67 10.34
N ASN A 815 34.83 9.96 10.67
CA ASN A 815 35.11 11.09 9.80
C ASN A 815 36.62 11.32 9.56
N GLN A 816 37.49 10.69 10.37
CA GLN A 816 38.94 10.76 10.22
C GLN A 816 39.50 9.77 9.17
N HIS A 817 38.66 9.18 8.34
CA HIS A 817 39.18 8.36 7.24
C HIS A 817 40.02 9.18 6.27
N PRO A 818 41.23 8.70 5.81
CA PRO A 818 41.78 7.35 5.95
C PRO A 818 42.65 7.09 7.21
N ARG A 819 42.82 8.08 8.11
CA ARG A 819 43.61 7.91 9.34
C ARG A 819 42.98 6.88 10.28
N CYS A 820 41.68 6.94 10.44
CA CYS A 820 40.86 5.96 11.19
C CYS A 820 39.91 5.22 10.23
N ARG A 821 39.91 3.87 10.26
CA ARG A 821 39.10 3.03 9.39
C ARG A 821 37.97 2.35 10.16
N TYR A 822 37.59 2.87 11.31
CA TYR A 822 36.52 2.30 12.10
C TYR A 822 35.15 2.44 11.40
N ILE A 823 34.41 1.32 11.36
CA ILE A 823 33.02 1.25 10.87
C ILE A 823 32.19 0.63 11.99
N ALA A 824 31.14 1.33 12.40
CA ALA A 824 30.19 0.83 13.37
C ALA A 824 29.24 -0.21 12.72
N ARG A 825 28.74 -1.16 13.51
CA ARG A 825 27.65 -2.03 13.08
C ARG A 825 26.41 -1.16 12.91
N THR A 826 25.72 -1.28 11.79
CA THR A 826 24.46 -0.60 11.52
C THR A 826 23.32 -1.59 11.66
N LEU A 827 22.14 -1.14 12.09
CA LEU A 827 20.89 -1.91 12.03
C LEU A 827 20.43 -2.21 10.59
N TYR A 828 21.14 -1.65 9.61
CA TYR A 828 20.78 -1.61 8.18
C TYR A 828 21.81 -2.35 7.31
N GLY A 829 22.28 -3.51 7.77
CA GLY A 829 23.15 -4.40 6.97
C GLY A 829 22.28 -5.31 6.10
N ASP A 830 22.76 -5.60 4.91
CA ASP A 830 22.17 -6.47 3.89
C ASP A 830 21.32 -7.62 4.48
N ASP A 831 19.98 -7.43 4.50
CA ASP A 831 19.00 -8.42 4.94
C ASP A 831 18.68 -9.44 3.84
N ASP A 832 19.65 -9.76 2.98
CA ASP A 832 19.46 -10.79 1.95
C ASP A 832 19.70 -12.22 2.46
N ASP A 833 19.93 -12.45 3.77
CA ASP A 833 20.12 -13.77 4.39
C ASP A 833 19.62 -13.81 5.84
N ASP A 834 18.32 -13.59 6.12
CA ASP A 834 17.75 -13.91 7.44
C ASP A 834 16.75 -15.07 7.37
N ASP A 835 17.29 -16.28 7.50
CA ASP A 835 16.53 -17.43 8.04
C ASP A 835 16.35 -17.19 9.54
N GLY A 836 15.10 -16.90 9.93
CA GLY A 836 14.65 -16.53 11.26
C GLY A 836 15.27 -17.31 12.42
N ASN A 837 16.14 -16.66 13.15
CA ASN A 837 16.47 -16.99 14.53
C ASN A 837 16.54 -15.68 15.31
N GLU A 838 15.54 -15.44 16.14
CA GLU A 838 15.54 -14.39 17.17
C GLU A 838 16.79 -14.53 18.03
N VAL A 839 17.72 -13.58 17.90
CA VAL A 839 18.86 -13.45 18.79
C VAL A 839 18.48 -12.53 19.95
N ASP A 840 18.40 -13.12 21.12
CA ASP A 840 18.19 -12.52 22.44
C ASP A 840 19.06 -11.24 22.61
N PRO A 841 18.47 -10.04 22.91
CA PRO A 841 19.19 -8.77 23.02
C PRO A 841 20.20 -8.70 24.19
N GLN A 842 20.25 -9.70 25.08
CA GLN A 842 21.11 -9.68 26.26
C GLN A 842 22.55 -10.21 26.02
N LYS A 843 22.90 -10.61 24.77
CA LYS A 843 24.27 -11.08 24.46
C LYS A 843 25.14 -10.05 23.70
N LEU A 844 24.79 -8.78 23.70
CA LEU A 844 25.63 -7.71 23.13
C LEU A 844 26.52 -7.09 24.21
N GLY A 845 27.54 -7.82 24.64
CA GLY A 845 28.56 -7.27 25.50
C GLY A 845 29.79 -8.11 25.50
N THR A 846 30.88 -7.55 25.06
CA THR A 846 32.26 -7.96 25.02
C THR A 846 32.77 -8.41 23.66
N ALA A 847 33.76 -7.67 23.17
CA ALA A 847 34.65 -8.15 22.10
C ALA A 847 35.25 -9.47 22.58
N GLU A 848 34.80 -10.60 22.02
CA GLU A 848 35.43 -11.89 22.30
C GLU A 848 36.88 -11.81 21.89
N GLU A 849 37.80 -12.02 22.84
CA GLU A 849 39.21 -12.11 22.58
C GLU A 849 39.46 -13.21 21.54
N PRO A 850 40.46 -13.04 20.67
CA PRO A 850 40.80 -14.03 19.64
C PRO A 850 41.06 -15.41 20.29
N LYS A 851 40.21 -16.40 20.02
CA LYS A 851 40.35 -17.75 20.56
C LYS A 851 41.57 -18.44 19.91
N LEU A 852 42.54 -18.77 20.72
CA LEU A 852 43.70 -19.55 20.29
C LEU A 852 43.28 -21.01 20.05
N LEU A 853 43.39 -21.52 18.83
CA LEU A 853 43.08 -22.91 18.48
C LEU A 853 44.32 -23.83 18.62
N GLY A 854 45.54 -23.29 18.60
CA GLY A 854 46.77 -24.01 18.73
C GLY A 854 47.94 -23.36 17.96
N MET A 855 49.04 -24.08 17.80
CA MET A 855 50.21 -23.64 17.07
C MET A 855 50.31 -24.41 15.75
N HIS A 856 50.70 -23.74 14.66
CA HIS A 856 50.94 -24.38 13.38
C HIS A 856 52.16 -25.30 13.42
N PRO A 857 52.07 -26.58 13.03
CA PRO A 857 53.10 -27.59 13.27
C PRO A 857 54.45 -27.26 12.64
N SER A 858 54.48 -26.62 11.46
CA SER A 858 55.72 -26.35 10.72
C SER A 858 56.26 -24.92 10.87
N SER A 859 55.39 -23.90 11.12
CA SER A 859 55.83 -22.50 11.26
C SER A 859 55.93 -22.02 12.69
N GLY A 860 55.35 -22.72 13.66
CA GLY A 860 55.26 -22.31 15.09
C GLY A 860 54.42 -21.09 15.32
N GLU A 861 53.62 -20.63 14.33
CA GLU A 861 52.77 -19.47 14.46
C GLU A 861 51.42 -19.82 15.09
N LYS A 862 50.82 -18.87 15.82
CA LYS A 862 49.52 -19.06 16.46
C LYS A 862 48.39 -19.16 15.42
N VAL A 863 47.52 -20.16 15.57
CA VAL A 863 46.26 -20.28 14.79
C VAL A 863 45.11 -19.72 15.61
N LEU A 864 44.54 -18.59 15.16
CA LEU A 864 43.57 -17.82 15.90
C LEU A 864 42.20 -17.85 15.19
N LEU A 865 41.14 -18.12 15.95
CA LEU A 865 39.78 -17.89 15.50
C LEU A 865 39.37 -16.46 15.87
N LYS A 866 39.07 -15.64 14.87
CA LYS A 866 38.69 -14.24 15.01
C LYS A 866 37.35 -13.97 14.37
N ILE A 867 36.70 -12.90 14.82
CA ILE A 867 35.45 -12.36 14.21
C ILE A 867 35.87 -11.17 13.31
N GLY A 868 35.36 -11.15 12.08
CA GLY A 868 35.58 -10.08 11.11
C GLY A 868 34.29 -9.56 10.50
N PRO A 869 34.37 -8.53 9.64
CA PRO A 869 33.17 -7.95 9.01
C PRO A 869 32.34 -8.92 8.16
N TYR A 870 32.92 -10.09 7.82
CA TYR A 870 32.28 -11.13 7.01
C TYR A 870 32.04 -12.44 7.79
N GLY A 871 31.98 -12.37 9.13
CA GLY A 871 31.80 -13.52 10.01
C GLY A 871 33.11 -14.05 10.59
N HIS A 872 33.06 -15.26 11.20
CA HIS A 872 34.23 -15.90 11.81
C HIS A 872 35.23 -16.35 10.75
N TYR A 873 36.51 -16.15 11.06
CA TYR A 873 37.63 -16.60 10.22
C TYR A 873 38.81 -17.10 11.06
N ILE A 874 39.56 -17.99 10.48
CA ILE A 874 40.83 -18.50 11.05
C ILE A 874 41.96 -17.67 10.50
N GLN A 875 42.90 -17.27 11.34
CA GLN A 875 44.09 -16.51 10.99
C GLN A 875 45.35 -17.23 11.46
N LEU A 876 46.33 -17.34 10.58
CA LEU A 876 47.68 -17.83 10.90
C LEU A 876 48.59 -16.65 11.22
N GLY A 877 49.12 -16.64 12.45
CA GLY A 877 49.96 -15.55 12.94
C GLY A 877 49.20 -14.34 13.46
N GLU A 878 49.95 -13.43 14.11
CA GLU A 878 49.40 -12.15 14.65
C GLU A 878 49.47 -11.04 13.59
N ASP A 879 48.62 -10.00 13.77
CA ASP A 879 48.61 -8.85 12.84
C ASP A 879 49.89 -8.03 13.00
N LYS A 880 50.82 -8.12 12.04
CA LYS A 880 52.06 -7.32 11.99
C LYS A 880 51.94 -6.21 10.95
N LYS A 881 52.41 -4.99 11.27
CA LYS A 881 52.47 -3.85 10.31
C LYS A 881 53.27 -4.23 9.08
N GLY A 882 52.65 -4.24 7.91
CA GLY A 882 53.31 -4.51 6.60
C GLY A 882 53.14 -5.93 6.08
N CYS A 883 52.63 -6.89 6.84
CA CYS A 883 52.40 -8.28 6.37
C CYS A 883 50.92 -8.61 6.58
N SER A 884 50.23 -9.06 5.53
CA SER A 884 48.88 -9.59 5.66
C SER A 884 48.93 -11.07 6.04
N PRO A 885 48.42 -11.46 7.23
CA PRO A 885 48.41 -12.87 7.66
C PRO A 885 47.48 -13.69 6.78
N GLN A 886 47.74 -14.98 6.66
CA GLN A 886 46.89 -15.91 5.94
C GLN A 886 45.56 -16.09 6.70
N ARG A 887 44.44 -15.99 5.98
CA ARG A 887 43.10 -16.05 6.56
C ARG A 887 42.21 -17.00 5.76
N ALA A 888 41.36 -17.78 6.49
CA ALA A 888 40.34 -18.66 5.93
C ALA A 888 38.98 -18.39 6.58
N SER A 889 37.94 -18.28 5.76
CA SER A 889 36.56 -18.08 6.26
C SER A 889 35.96 -19.39 6.80
N VAL A 890 35.22 -19.32 7.90
CA VAL A 890 34.54 -20.44 8.57
C VAL A 890 33.05 -20.53 8.18
N GLY A 891 32.58 -19.73 7.23
CA GLY A 891 31.17 -19.48 6.92
C GLY A 891 30.21 -20.66 6.65
N ASN A 892 30.70 -21.91 6.63
CA ASN A 892 29.85 -23.11 6.42
C ASN A 892 29.77 -24.04 7.65
N ILE A 893 30.39 -23.69 8.77
CA ILE A 893 30.39 -24.49 10.00
C ILE A 893 29.38 -23.88 10.99
N LYS A 894 28.28 -24.58 11.25
CA LYS A 894 27.23 -24.10 12.15
C LYS A 894 27.65 -24.11 13.62
N ASP A 895 28.57 -24.99 14.00
CA ASP A 895 29.05 -25.13 15.38
C ASP A 895 30.52 -24.72 15.48
N LEU A 896 30.75 -23.52 16.01
CA LEU A 896 32.08 -22.91 16.19
C LEU A 896 32.91 -23.59 17.30
N THR A 897 32.25 -24.29 18.22
CA THR A 897 32.93 -25.02 19.30
C THR A 897 33.59 -26.31 18.81
N SER A 898 33.12 -26.83 17.67
CA SER A 898 33.64 -28.06 17.05
C SER A 898 34.90 -27.87 16.16
N ILE A 899 35.44 -26.63 16.06
CA ILE A 899 36.62 -26.32 15.26
C ILE A 899 37.88 -26.75 16.00
N SER A 900 38.42 -27.90 15.65
CA SER A 900 39.73 -28.38 16.10
C SER A 900 40.87 -27.69 15.34
N LEU A 901 42.13 -27.76 15.88
CA LEU A 901 43.31 -27.26 15.19
C LEU A 901 43.49 -27.93 13.82
N GLU A 902 43.21 -29.23 13.68
CA GLU A 902 43.32 -29.95 12.43
C GLU A 902 42.36 -29.40 11.36
N LYS A 903 41.11 -29.16 11.71
CA LYS A 903 40.14 -28.53 10.82
C LYS A 903 40.52 -27.11 10.43
N ALA A 904 41.09 -26.35 11.37
CA ALA A 904 41.60 -25.00 11.12
C ALA A 904 42.75 -25.00 10.13
N LEU A 905 43.70 -25.91 10.26
CA LEU A 905 44.83 -26.09 9.33
C LEU A 905 44.37 -26.53 7.94
N ASP A 906 43.37 -27.42 7.88
CA ASP A 906 42.78 -27.80 6.57
C ASP A 906 42.11 -26.60 5.89
N LEU A 907 41.34 -25.79 6.60
CA LEU A 907 40.73 -24.56 6.07
C LEU A 907 41.79 -23.53 5.62
N LEU A 908 42.86 -23.38 6.34
CA LEU A 908 43.99 -22.52 5.95
C LEU A 908 44.76 -23.01 4.70
N SER A 909 44.68 -24.29 4.40
CA SER A 909 45.34 -24.88 3.22
C SER A 909 44.68 -24.47 1.88
N TYR A 910 43.48 -23.88 1.90
CA TYR A 910 42.84 -23.42 0.68
C TYR A 910 43.26 -21.98 0.32
N PRO A 911 43.40 -21.65 -1.00
CA PRO A 911 43.08 -22.50 -2.18
C PRO A 911 44.14 -23.56 -2.48
N LYS A 912 43.72 -24.82 -2.65
CA LYS A 912 44.60 -25.94 -3.05
C LYS A 912 44.72 -26.02 -4.57
N THR A 913 45.90 -26.10 -5.12
CA THR A 913 46.14 -26.31 -6.55
C THR A 913 46.06 -27.80 -6.86
N LEU A 914 45.11 -28.20 -7.70
CA LEU A 914 44.90 -29.58 -8.11
C LEU A 914 45.81 -30.02 -9.24
N GLY A 915 46.37 -29.06 -10.00
CA GLY A 915 47.25 -29.28 -11.13
C GLY A 915 47.06 -28.25 -12.24
N LEU A 916 47.68 -28.48 -13.40
CA LEU A 916 47.57 -27.59 -14.56
C LEU A 916 46.53 -28.10 -15.54
N HIS A 917 45.70 -27.21 -16.06
CA HIS A 917 44.62 -27.56 -17.00
C HIS A 917 45.21 -28.04 -18.34
N PRO A 918 44.78 -29.19 -18.91
CA PRO A 918 45.40 -29.82 -20.07
C PRO A 918 45.48 -28.91 -21.32
N LYS A 919 44.51 -28.00 -21.52
CA LYS A 919 44.41 -27.16 -22.73
C LYS A 919 45.27 -25.90 -22.69
N ASP A 920 45.40 -25.23 -21.55
CA ASP A 920 46.05 -23.89 -21.47
C ASP A 920 47.15 -23.79 -20.41
N ARG A 921 47.50 -24.91 -19.74
CA ARG A 921 48.52 -25.04 -18.70
C ARG A 921 48.42 -24.02 -17.55
N LYS A 922 47.21 -23.47 -17.30
CA LYS A 922 46.95 -22.63 -16.15
C LYS A 922 46.52 -23.45 -14.94
N PRO A 923 46.82 -22.99 -13.71
CA PRO A 923 46.48 -23.74 -12.51
C PRO A 923 44.96 -23.87 -12.34
N VAL A 924 44.53 -25.09 -12.03
CA VAL A 924 43.15 -25.41 -11.57
C VAL A 924 43.22 -25.48 -10.06
N THR A 925 42.45 -24.64 -9.38
CA THR A 925 42.45 -24.52 -7.91
C THR A 925 41.09 -24.86 -7.36
N ILE A 926 41.06 -25.50 -6.19
CA ILE A 926 39.84 -25.65 -5.40
C ILE A 926 39.84 -24.61 -4.26
N THR A 927 38.75 -23.91 -4.07
CA THR A 927 38.62 -22.81 -3.11
C THR A 927 37.31 -22.90 -2.36
N ILE A 928 37.26 -22.33 -1.14
CA ILE A 928 36.06 -22.20 -0.33
C ILE A 928 35.37 -20.88 -0.68
N THR A 929 34.07 -20.95 -0.95
CA THR A 929 33.19 -19.78 -1.20
C THR A 929 32.04 -19.78 -0.21
N LYS A 930 31.29 -18.67 -0.11
CA LYS A 930 30.05 -18.59 0.71
C LYS A 930 29.03 -19.68 0.36
N ALA A 931 28.97 -20.12 -0.90
CA ALA A 931 28.07 -21.15 -1.39
C ALA A 931 28.63 -22.60 -1.29
N GLY A 932 29.83 -22.77 -0.72
CA GLY A 932 30.52 -24.06 -0.59
C GLY A 932 31.84 -24.14 -1.38
N LEU A 933 32.37 -25.35 -1.53
CA LEU A 933 33.59 -25.62 -2.28
C LEU A 933 33.39 -25.38 -3.76
N ALA A 934 34.32 -24.70 -4.39
CA ALA A 934 34.29 -24.39 -5.81
C ALA A 934 35.65 -24.68 -6.51
N VAL A 935 35.60 -25.19 -7.72
CA VAL A 935 36.73 -25.32 -8.61
C VAL A 935 36.90 -24.07 -9.45
N LYS A 936 38.08 -23.48 -9.46
CA LYS A 936 38.39 -22.26 -10.20
C LYS A 936 39.51 -22.52 -11.21
N HIS A 937 39.32 -22.02 -12.43
CA HIS A 937 40.32 -22.01 -13.50
C HIS A 937 40.25 -20.66 -14.23
N GLY A 938 41.27 -19.86 -14.12
CA GLY A 938 41.34 -18.50 -14.67
C GLY A 938 40.16 -17.63 -14.17
N LYS A 939 39.20 -17.28 -15.07
CA LYS A 939 37.99 -16.51 -14.77
C LYS A 939 36.73 -17.35 -14.66
N THR A 940 36.85 -18.67 -14.76
CA THR A 940 35.71 -19.58 -14.63
C THR A 940 35.71 -20.21 -13.25
N MET A 941 34.54 -20.25 -12.59
CA MET A 941 34.35 -20.90 -11.30
C MET A 941 33.06 -21.72 -11.30
N VAL A 942 33.11 -22.91 -10.71
CA VAL A 942 31.98 -23.85 -10.63
C VAL A 942 31.91 -24.46 -9.24
N LEU A 943 30.76 -24.48 -8.62
CA LEU A 943 30.55 -25.14 -7.32
C LEU A 943 30.70 -26.66 -7.47
N VAL A 944 31.38 -27.28 -6.52
CA VAL A 944 31.48 -28.72 -6.40
C VAL A 944 30.11 -29.29 -6.00
N PRO A 945 29.60 -30.36 -6.64
CA PRO A 945 28.32 -30.97 -6.27
C PRO A 945 28.28 -31.42 -4.80
N LYS A 946 27.14 -31.17 -4.12
CA LYS A 946 26.92 -31.62 -2.73
C LYS A 946 27.03 -33.16 -2.67
N GLY A 947 27.94 -33.66 -1.82
CA GLY A 947 28.20 -35.10 -1.64
C GLY A 947 29.55 -35.61 -2.18
N LEU A 948 30.35 -34.76 -2.83
CA LEU A 948 31.70 -35.09 -3.22
C LEU A 948 32.68 -34.58 -2.13
N ASP A 949 33.40 -35.52 -1.52
CA ASP A 949 34.42 -35.16 -0.52
C ASP A 949 35.54 -34.36 -1.19
N PRO A 950 35.99 -33.23 -0.59
CA PRO A 950 37.06 -32.39 -1.10
C PRO A 950 38.35 -33.13 -1.39
N SER A 951 38.69 -34.15 -0.59
CA SER A 951 39.88 -34.99 -0.77
C SER A 951 39.83 -35.89 -2.01
N ASN A 952 38.63 -36.16 -2.53
CA ASN A 952 38.41 -37.05 -3.70
C ASN A 952 38.25 -36.24 -5.02
N VAL A 953 38.51 -34.91 -5.03
CA VAL A 953 38.44 -34.07 -6.23
C VAL A 953 39.82 -34.11 -6.93
N THR A 954 39.99 -35.04 -7.84
CA THR A 954 41.18 -35.12 -8.71
C THR A 954 41.12 -34.05 -9.81
N LEU A 955 42.28 -33.75 -10.44
CA LEU A 955 42.38 -32.79 -11.56
C LEU A 955 41.39 -33.14 -12.69
N GLU A 956 41.24 -34.41 -13.05
CA GLU A 956 40.34 -34.88 -14.10
C GLU A 956 38.86 -34.59 -13.76
N LYS A 957 38.45 -34.87 -12.50
CA LYS A 957 37.10 -34.54 -12.02
C LYS A 957 36.85 -33.04 -11.98
N ALA A 958 37.88 -32.26 -11.58
CA ALA A 958 37.78 -30.81 -11.56
C ALA A 958 37.63 -30.21 -12.97
N VAL A 959 38.34 -30.75 -13.97
CA VAL A 959 38.21 -30.34 -15.38
C VAL A 959 36.84 -30.69 -15.92
N ASN A 960 36.29 -31.86 -15.60
CA ASN A 960 34.97 -32.27 -16.01
C ASN A 960 33.84 -31.36 -15.36
N ILE A 961 34.02 -30.95 -14.12
CA ILE A 961 33.12 -30.00 -13.45
C ILE A 961 33.18 -28.63 -14.13
N LEU A 962 34.37 -28.16 -14.57
CA LEU A 962 34.55 -26.91 -15.29
C LEU A 962 33.97 -26.92 -16.71
N LEU A 963 33.86 -28.06 -17.34
CA LEU A 963 33.25 -28.23 -18.67
C LEU A 963 31.72 -28.43 -18.61
N GLY A 964 31.17 -28.58 -17.42
CA GLY A 964 29.72 -28.79 -17.23
C GLY A 964 28.86 -27.55 -17.48
N PRO A 965 27.54 -27.71 -17.71
CA PRO A 965 26.62 -26.62 -18.07
C PRO A 965 26.40 -25.58 -16.97
N LYS A 966 26.90 -25.81 -15.74
CA LYS A 966 26.81 -24.90 -14.59
C LYS A 966 28.04 -23.98 -14.43
N ALA A 967 28.98 -23.97 -15.39
CA ALA A 967 30.16 -23.11 -15.35
C ALA A 967 29.79 -21.64 -15.46
N ARG A 968 30.14 -20.83 -14.45
CA ARG A 968 29.92 -19.38 -14.44
C ARG A 968 31.23 -18.63 -14.65
N TYR A 969 31.20 -17.67 -15.58
CA TYR A 969 32.34 -16.79 -15.86
C TYR A 969 32.34 -15.62 -14.86
N ILE A 970 33.40 -15.45 -14.09
CA ILE A 970 33.58 -14.35 -13.15
C ILE A 970 34.38 -13.25 -13.84
N GLY A 971 33.66 -12.25 -14.42
CA GLY A 971 34.25 -11.05 -15.00
C GLY A 971 33.13 -10.18 -15.56
N LYS A 972 33.23 -8.84 -15.37
CA LYS A 972 32.35 -7.90 -16.09
C LYS A 972 32.53 -8.14 -17.59
N PRO A 973 31.43 -8.22 -18.40
CA PRO A 973 31.57 -8.30 -19.85
C PRO A 973 32.36 -7.06 -20.30
N LYS A 974 33.46 -7.26 -21.03
CA LYS A 974 34.15 -6.17 -21.70
C LYS A 974 33.14 -5.54 -22.67
N SER A 975 32.89 -4.22 -22.51
CA SER A 975 32.21 -3.41 -23.52
C SER A 975 32.86 -3.72 -24.88
N LYS A 976 32.02 -3.94 -25.90
CA LYS A 976 32.48 -4.07 -27.29
C LYS A 976 33.39 -2.87 -27.61
N PRO A 977 34.52 -3.06 -28.29
CA PRO A 977 35.39 -1.94 -28.67
C PRO A 977 34.60 -0.99 -29.58
N LYS A 978 34.59 0.29 -29.25
CA LYS A 978 34.18 1.36 -30.16
C LYS A 978 35.07 1.27 -31.39
N ALA A 979 34.45 1.15 -32.56
CA ALA A 979 35.15 1.32 -33.82
C ALA A 979 35.71 2.75 -33.84
N SER A 980 37.05 2.86 -33.83
CA SER A 980 37.73 4.10 -34.10
C SER A 980 37.63 4.39 -35.60
N SER A 981 37.05 5.54 -35.92
CA SER A 981 37.15 6.17 -37.23
C SER A 981 38.62 6.47 -37.50
N THR A 982 39.18 5.83 -38.51
CA THR A 982 40.36 6.34 -39.24
C THR A 982 40.05 6.24 -40.72
N SER A 983 40.12 7.38 -41.31
CA SER A 983 40.00 7.67 -42.74
C SER A 983 41.18 7.16 -43.53
N ALA A 984 40.90 6.88 -44.80
CA ALA A 984 41.80 6.89 -45.99
C ALA A 984 42.77 5.74 -46.17
N LEU A 985 42.61 4.91 -47.15
CA LEU A 985 43.36 4.99 -48.42
C LEU A 985 42.90 3.87 -49.34
N GLU A 986 42.74 4.28 -50.54
CA GLU A 986 42.45 3.57 -51.79
C GLU A 986 43.37 2.37 -52.05
N SER A 987 42.89 1.37 -52.69
CA SER A 987 43.17 0.95 -54.05
C SER A 987 43.03 -0.55 -54.26
N GLU A 988 42.26 -0.90 -55.29
CA GLU A 988 42.53 -1.92 -56.29
C GLU A 988 42.79 -3.40 -55.88
N PHE A 989 41.90 -4.27 -56.24
CA PHE A 989 41.98 -5.14 -57.43
C PHE A 989 40.87 -6.17 -57.44
N SER A 990 40.19 -6.24 -58.58
CA SER A 990 39.36 -7.21 -59.19
C SER A 990 39.68 -8.70 -58.94
N SER A 991 38.70 -9.46 -58.62
CA SER A 991 38.16 -10.60 -59.42
C SER A 991 36.99 -11.29 -58.65
#